data_722336a1259efc6aa650e1b20bdae0a0
#
_entry.id   722336a1259efc6aa650e1b20bdae0a0
#
_cell.length_a   1.000
_cell.length_b   1.000
_cell.length_c   1.000
_cell.angle_alpha   90.00
_cell.angle_beta   90.00
_cell.angle_gamma   90.00
#
_symmetry.space_group_name_H-M   'P 1'
#
loop_
_entity.id
_entity.type
_entity.pdbx_description
1 polymer ?
#
loop_
_entity_poly.entity_id
_entity_poly.type
_entity_poly.pdbx_seq_one_letter_code
_entity_poly.pdbx_strand_id
1 'polypeptide(L)'
;MADINQKNYSNRFVNPYNFIHLPEKKAMAYGETDRHTGVIHYTITTKTPLFVPNSSSETAFKESDDTPDHKSYDFFSYTELDGKKRYEGKENYHVPVIPGSEMRGVVRNVYETLTDSCMGLLNEATYPVKRSPARFEHGLIYRDAERNYHLYKASSQAEGTSDNPQYEMPPAGYEKKHNGDMIKDAYLLKWGMGGAGKKKKKHYHLLSPQSEIKSVVLTHDMIKSKLSAIVSSYLDQPELKKKSKEKNKIAYEEYLEDLERFLASDSEGYFPVTYSMLRPGDQNVYLAPANYSKEISQYNLGTLSGEFAPCKNVYCPACDLFGHVGETGQGSKIRFSDLYVEEKKDAVDYYACDKITLEALGEPKLGNTDFYLTKPAGNATFWTYDYYVCGNRLKVAMGQIRGRKYYWHHQKVNMFKVKPDRLNKTIRPVRKGITFTGELYFEGISEKQLKQLVWIMNSGTEKLGLKLGGAKPLGYGSISCRVNSVEERTISIESNQLVYKLESKEYNAVNYENAEFSTTVKEEFYKIEDLESISEDIEITYPKEIVQKNQAIEKGYQWFVGNHKNPKIGFPKKREDAYIVAALPGILDKDITMKYSESAYKDSKYNNKDGKGINMQRGSNQKCRNNDGNRRPSGKKHY
;
A
#
# COMPACT_ATOMS: atom_id res chain seq x y z
N MET A 1 -6.50 16.91 -36.95
CA MET A 1 -7.42 17.22 -35.83
C MET A 1 -8.58 16.24 -35.97
N ALA A 2 -8.44 15.08 -35.34
CA ALA A 2 -9.46 14.04 -35.35
C ALA A 2 -10.31 14.18 -34.10
N ASP A 3 -11.61 14.12 -34.33
CA ASP A 3 -12.69 14.31 -33.37
C ASP A 3 -12.48 13.61 -32.02
N ILE A 4 -12.32 14.41 -30.97
CA ILE A 4 -12.38 13.99 -29.58
C ILE A 4 -13.84 13.98 -29.06
N ASN A 5 -14.80 14.05 -29.93
CA ASN A 5 -16.22 14.05 -29.58
C ASN A 5 -16.84 12.66 -29.70
N GLN A 6 -17.34 12.19 -28.58
CA GLN A 6 -18.11 10.98 -28.28
C GLN A 6 -17.33 9.78 -27.72
N LYS A 7 -16.60 9.97 -26.64
CA LYS A 7 -16.58 8.91 -25.63
C LYS A 7 -17.75 9.16 -24.68
N ASN A 8 -18.77 8.34 -24.76
CA ASN A 8 -19.71 8.13 -23.66
C ASN A 8 -18.86 7.63 -22.47
N TYR A 9 -18.35 8.54 -21.67
CA TYR A 9 -17.77 8.17 -20.38
C TYR A 9 -18.91 7.55 -19.57
N SER A 10 -18.94 6.23 -19.52
CA SER A 10 -19.79 5.58 -18.55
C SER A 10 -19.37 6.19 -17.20
N ASN A 11 -20.30 6.69 -16.41
CA ASN A 11 -20.03 7.29 -15.11
C ASN A 11 -19.54 6.22 -14.10
N ARG A 12 -18.79 5.24 -14.58
CA ARG A 12 -18.39 4.03 -13.89
C ARG A 12 -16.97 3.62 -14.27
N PHE A 13 -16.28 3.00 -13.33
CA PHE A 13 -14.93 2.47 -13.48
C PHE A 13 -14.78 1.15 -12.73
N VAL A 14 -13.76 0.38 -13.06
CA VAL A 14 -13.30 -0.75 -12.27
C VAL A 14 -12.05 -0.34 -11.49
N ASN A 15 -12.01 -0.60 -10.18
CA ASN A 15 -10.79 -0.36 -9.41
C ASN A 15 -9.68 -1.29 -9.89
N PRO A 16 -8.41 -0.82 -10.07
CA PRO A 16 -7.37 -1.61 -10.74
C PRO A 16 -6.94 -2.87 -10.00
N TYR A 17 -7.36 -3.05 -8.77
CA TYR A 17 -7.11 -4.24 -7.98
C TYR A 17 -8.37 -4.72 -7.28
N ASN A 18 -8.36 -6.00 -6.94
CA ASN A 18 -9.36 -6.61 -6.08
C ASN A 18 -8.69 -7.65 -5.16
N PHE A 19 -9.47 -8.37 -4.39
CA PHE A 19 -8.97 -9.33 -3.42
C PHE A 19 -9.63 -10.69 -3.63
N ILE A 20 -8.82 -11.72 -3.78
CA ILE A 20 -9.25 -13.11 -3.65
C ILE A 20 -9.40 -13.38 -2.16
N HIS A 21 -10.54 -13.88 -1.75
CA HIS A 21 -10.84 -14.11 -0.33
C HIS A 21 -9.90 -15.16 0.29
N LEU A 22 -9.76 -15.13 1.62
CA LEU A 22 -9.09 -16.19 2.34
C LEU A 22 -10.10 -17.30 2.64
N PRO A 23 -9.76 -18.57 2.40
CA PRO A 23 -10.60 -19.70 2.74
C PRO A 23 -10.89 -19.77 4.25
N GLU A 24 -11.78 -20.68 4.67
CA GLU A 24 -12.07 -20.87 6.09
C GLU A 24 -10.88 -21.40 6.87
N LYS A 25 -10.06 -22.26 6.25
CA LYS A 25 -8.91 -22.90 6.87
C LYS A 25 -7.68 -22.85 5.98
N LYS A 26 -6.54 -22.68 6.61
CA LYS A 26 -5.23 -22.81 5.98
C LYS A 26 -4.91 -24.29 5.75
N ALA A 27 -4.36 -24.58 4.57
CA ALA A 27 -3.89 -25.92 4.27
C ALA A 27 -2.58 -26.26 4.99
N MET A 28 -2.38 -27.55 5.24
CA MET A 28 -1.16 -28.11 5.78
C MET A 28 -0.28 -28.62 4.66
N ALA A 29 1.05 -28.63 4.87
CA ALA A 29 1.99 -29.21 3.93
C ALA A 29 1.63 -30.66 3.63
N TYR A 30 1.89 -31.05 2.38
CA TYR A 30 1.61 -32.40 1.92
C TYR A 30 2.57 -33.39 2.56
N GLY A 31 2.04 -34.49 3.08
CA GLY A 31 2.83 -35.59 3.69
C GLY A 31 3.43 -36.57 2.68
N GLU A 32 3.59 -36.18 1.42
CA GLU A 32 4.06 -37.04 0.33
C GLU A 32 5.54 -37.39 0.47
N THR A 33 5.91 -38.60 0.12
CA THR A 33 7.26 -39.16 0.29
C THR A 33 8.06 -39.25 -1.00
N ASP A 34 7.40 -39.18 -2.16
CA ASP A 34 8.04 -39.09 -3.46
C ASP A 34 8.91 -37.82 -3.58
N ARG A 35 10.00 -37.93 -4.30
CA ARG A 35 10.99 -36.87 -4.42
C ARG A 35 11.48 -36.71 -5.85
N HIS A 36 11.12 -35.59 -6.45
CA HIS A 36 11.51 -35.21 -7.80
C HIS A 36 12.55 -34.10 -7.74
N THR A 37 13.57 -34.19 -8.58
CA THR A 37 14.62 -33.17 -8.71
C THR A 37 14.89 -32.95 -10.19
N GLY A 38 14.99 -31.71 -10.63
CA GLY A 38 15.17 -31.41 -12.04
C GLY A 38 15.08 -29.95 -12.37
N VAL A 39 14.67 -29.64 -13.60
CA VAL A 39 14.52 -28.29 -14.13
C VAL A 39 13.30 -28.20 -15.03
N ILE A 40 12.58 -27.07 -14.89
CA ILE A 40 11.52 -26.65 -15.81
C ILE A 40 12.09 -25.53 -16.67
N HIS A 41 12.15 -25.75 -17.98
CA HIS A 41 12.46 -24.71 -18.96
C HIS A 41 11.17 -24.01 -19.38
N TYR A 42 11.15 -22.70 -19.32
CA TYR A 42 9.93 -21.94 -19.60
C TYR A 42 10.20 -20.63 -20.33
N THR A 43 9.17 -20.13 -20.96
CA THR A 43 9.15 -18.82 -21.60
C THR A 43 8.03 -17.97 -21.03
N ILE A 44 8.26 -16.67 -21.00
CA ILE A 44 7.21 -15.68 -20.76
C ILE A 44 7.11 -14.74 -21.95
N THR A 45 5.89 -14.35 -22.31
CA THR A 45 5.64 -13.35 -23.36
C THR A 45 4.84 -12.20 -22.78
N THR A 46 5.32 -10.98 -23.00
CA THR A 46 4.65 -9.76 -22.53
C THR A 46 3.35 -9.54 -23.30
N LYS A 47 2.21 -9.45 -22.60
CA LYS A 47 0.89 -9.15 -23.17
C LYS A 47 0.57 -7.65 -23.12
N THR A 48 1.17 -6.93 -22.19
CA THR A 48 1.15 -5.48 -22.06
C THR A 48 2.58 -4.97 -21.83
N PRO A 49 2.87 -3.67 -21.97
CA PRO A 49 4.19 -3.16 -21.62
C PRO A 49 4.61 -3.60 -20.22
N LEU A 50 5.86 -4.01 -20.09
CA LEU A 50 6.42 -4.53 -18.84
C LEU A 50 7.48 -3.56 -18.30
N PHE A 51 7.51 -3.39 -16.98
CA PHE A 51 8.54 -2.62 -16.33
C PHE A 51 9.06 -3.30 -15.06
N VAL A 52 10.36 -3.57 -15.03
CA VAL A 52 11.11 -4.02 -13.85
C VAL A 52 12.19 -2.97 -13.59
N PRO A 53 12.12 -2.24 -12.47
CA PRO A 53 13.04 -1.13 -12.23
C PRO A 53 14.46 -1.62 -11.95
N ASN A 54 15.43 -0.97 -12.54
CA ASN A 54 16.80 -1.01 -12.05
C ASN A 54 16.90 -0.11 -10.83
N SER A 55 16.87 -0.72 -9.64
CA SER A 55 16.85 0.01 -8.37
C SER A 55 18.23 0.50 -7.90
N SER A 56 19.30 0.23 -8.65
CA SER A 56 20.66 0.71 -8.32
C SER A 56 20.80 2.23 -8.40
N SER A 57 19.88 2.90 -9.11
CA SER A 57 19.81 4.36 -9.18
C SER A 57 18.35 4.81 -9.24
N GLU A 58 18.02 5.90 -8.52
CA GLU A 58 16.70 6.54 -8.58
C GLU A 58 16.61 7.62 -9.66
N THR A 59 17.71 7.89 -10.37
CA THR A 59 17.86 8.98 -11.36
C THR A 59 18.43 8.46 -12.67
N ALA A 60 17.67 7.57 -13.34
CA ALA A 60 18.10 6.99 -14.61
C ALA A 60 18.09 8.00 -15.77
N PHE A 61 17.13 8.92 -15.79
CA PHE A 61 17.00 9.95 -16.83
C PHE A 61 17.02 11.31 -16.16
N LYS A 62 17.89 12.22 -16.61
CA LYS A 62 17.81 13.60 -16.17
C LYS A 62 16.52 14.21 -16.73
N GLU A 63 15.59 14.48 -15.86
CA GLU A 63 14.53 15.44 -16.08
C GLU A 63 15.07 16.84 -15.73
N SER A 64 14.38 17.89 -16.17
CA SER A 64 14.82 19.27 -15.90
C SER A 64 15.05 19.52 -14.41
N ASP A 65 15.94 20.41 -14.06
CA ASP A 65 16.24 20.85 -12.69
C ASP A 65 15.01 21.39 -11.94
N ASP A 66 13.89 21.59 -12.66
CA ASP A 66 12.60 22.05 -12.12
C ASP A 66 11.84 21.02 -11.29
N THR A 67 12.26 19.73 -11.29
CA THR A 67 11.62 18.65 -10.52
C THR A 67 12.63 17.86 -9.68
N PRO A 68 13.22 18.47 -8.64
CA PRO A 68 14.36 17.88 -7.92
C PRO A 68 14.04 16.58 -7.17
N ASP A 69 12.78 16.31 -6.84
CA ASP A 69 12.34 15.11 -6.11
C ASP A 69 11.73 14.03 -7.03
N HIS A 70 11.79 14.22 -8.35
CA HIS A 70 11.26 13.26 -9.31
C HIS A 70 12.20 12.07 -9.46
N LYS A 71 11.63 10.86 -9.48
CA LYS A 71 12.39 9.62 -9.63
C LYS A 71 12.22 9.04 -11.02
N SER A 72 13.34 8.59 -11.59
CA SER A 72 13.35 7.91 -12.87
C SER A 72 14.12 6.60 -12.79
N TYR A 73 13.65 5.59 -13.53
CA TYR A 73 14.25 4.26 -13.52
C TYR A 73 14.34 3.72 -14.95
N ASP A 74 15.50 3.14 -15.30
CA ASP A 74 15.59 2.30 -16.47
C ASP A 74 15.10 0.89 -16.18
N PHE A 75 14.92 0.07 -17.22
CA PHE A 75 14.63 -1.35 -17.06
C PHE A 75 15.87 -2.07 -16.52
N PHE A 76 15.66 -3.10 -15.72
CA PHE A 76 16.76 -3.87 -15.16
C PHE A 76 17.63 -4.54 -16.23
N SER A 77 18.94 -4.44 -16.09
CA SER A 77 19.93 -5.06 -16.95
C SER A 77 21.27 -5.22 -16.22
N TYR A 78 22.03 -6.26 -16.51
CA TYR A 78 23.37 -6.42 -15.94
C TYR A 78 24.44 -5.58 -16.62
N THR A 79 24.21 -5.14 -17.85
CA THR A 79 25.18 -4.33 -18.60
C THR A 79 25.41 -2.95 -18.01
N GLU A 80 24.69 -2.61 -16.98
CA GLU A 80 24.62 -1.27 -16.40
C GLU A 80 25.29 -1.09 -15.04
N LEU A 81 26.01 -2.04 -14.53
CA LEU A 81 26.63 -1.93 -13.21
C LEU A 81 27.78 -0.88 -13.18
N ASP A 82 28.23 -0.42 -14.34
CA ASP A 82 29.30 0.58 -14.48
C ASP A 82 28.71 2.02 -14.56
N GLY A 83 28.36 2.57 -13.42
CA GLY A 83 27.52 3.73 -13.22
C GLY A 83 27.92 5.08 -13.85
N LYS A 84 29.03 5.19 -14.60
CA LYS A 84 29.52 6.48 -15.09
C LYS A 84 29.16 6.84 -16.55
N LYS A 85 28.74 5.85 -17.35
CA LYS A 85 28.43 6.07 -18.79
C LYS A 85 26.94 5.93 -19.11
N ARG A 86 26.10 5.73 -18.13
CA ARG A 86 24.73 5.23 -18.23
C ARG A 86 23.76 6.11 -19.00
N TYR A 87 23.98 7.41 -19.00
CA TYR A 87 22.94 8.39 -19.38
C TYR A 87 23.45 9.53 -20.24
N GLU A 88 24.66 9.42 -20.76
CA GLU A 88 25.21 10.39 -21.71
C GLU A 88 24.80 10.01 -23.14
N GLY A 89 23.64 10.49 -23.58
CA GLY A 89 23.21 10.39 -24.98
C GLY A 89 22.01 9.46 -25.22
N LYS A 90 21.36 9.66 -26.34
CA LYS A 90 20.15 8.95 -26.80
C LYS A 90 20.36 7.46 -27.14
N GLU A 91 21.59 6.96 -27.06
CA GLU A 91 21.99 5.71 -27.67
C GLU A 91 22.14 4.52 -26.69
N ASN A 92 21.98 4.74 -25.40
CA ASN A 92 22.22 3.69 -24.40
C ASN A 92 20.94 2.95 -24.03
N TYR A 93 20.44 2.13 -24.95
CA TYR A 93 19.48 1.09 -24.64
C TYR A 93 20.23 -0.17 -24.22
N HIS A 94 19.78 -0.80 -23.16
CA HIS A 94 20.35 -2.03 -22.65
C HIS A 94 19.45 -3.21 -22.94
N VAL A 95 20.02 -4.39 -23.15
CA VAL A 95 19.26 -5.63 -23.31
C VAL A 95 18.54 -5.90 -21.98
N PRO A 96 17.20 -5.96 -21.98
CA PRO A 96 16.44 -6.14 -20.74
C PRO A 96 16.63 -7.55 -20.16
N VAL A 97 16.74 -7.61 -18.84
CA VAL A 97 16.79 -8.85 -18.07
C VAL A 97 15.69 -8.81 -17.01
N ILE A 98 15.05 -9.93 -16.76
CA ILE A 98 14.10 -10.06 -15.67
C ILE A 98 14.74 -10.89 -14.56
N PRO A 99 14.96 -10.33 -13.35
CA PRO A 99 15.53 -11.11 -12.25
C PRO A 99 14.65 -12.30 -11.88
N GLY A 100 15.24 -13.45 -11.61
CA GLY A 100 14.53 -14.65 -11.20
C GLY A 100 13.70 -14.45 -9.93
N SER A 101 14.11 -13.52 -9.06
CA SER A 101 13.34 -13.12 -7.87
C SER A 101 11.97 -12.53 -8.19
N GLU A 102 11.82 -11.85 -9.32
CA GLU A 102 10.52 -11.31 -9.78
C GLU A 102 9.56 -12.47 -10.13
N MET A 103 10.02 -13.43 -10.91
CA MET A 103 9.21 -14.63 -11.25
C MET A 103 8.90 -15.46 -10.01
N ARG A 104 9.88 -15.64 -9.13
CA ARG A 104 9.67 -16.34 -7.85
C ARG A 104 8.56 -15.68 -7.04
N GLY A 105 8.54 -14.35 -6.98
CA GLY A 105 7.49 -13.59 -6.30
C GLY A 105 6.10 -13.79 -6.90
N VAL A 106 5.99 -13.79 -8.22
CA VAL A 106 4.74 -14.02 -8.94
C VAL A 106 4.23 -15.43 -8.69
N VAL A 107 5.06 -16.45 -8.93
CA VAL A 107 4.69 -17.87 -8.78
C VAL A 107 4.33 -18.17 -7.32
N ARG A 108 5.08 -17.63 -6.35
CA ARG A 108 4.77 -17.77 -4.93
C ARG A 108 3.39 -17.21 -4.58
N ASN A 109 3.05 -16.00 -5.06
CA ASN A 109 1.75 -15.41 -4.78
C ASN A 109 0.58 -16.24 -5.31
N VAL A 110 0.72 -16.78 -6.52
CA VAL A 110 -0.30 -17.66 -7.12
C VAL A 110 -0.36 -19.00 -6.37
N TYR A 111 0.79 -19.58 -6.06
CA TYR A 111 0.88 -20.84 -5.33
C TYR A 111 0.27 -20.72 -3.93
N GLU A 112 0.62 -19.66 -3.18
CA GLU A 112 0.02 -19.38 -1.86
C GLU A 112 -1.51 -19.27 -1.93
N THR A 113 -2.03 -18.70 -3.02
CA THR A 113 -3.47 -18.51 -3.22
C THR A 113 -4.18 -19.82 -3.52
N LEU A 114 -3.67 -20.58 -4.51
CA LEU A 114 -4.31 -21.80 -4.99
C LEU A 114 -4.15 -23.00 -4.06
N THR A 115 -3.21 -22.97 -3.13
CA THR A 115 -2.97 -24.01 -2.14
C THR A 115 -3.43 -23.64 -0.74
N ASP A 116 -4.27 -22.61 -0.59
CA ASP A 116 -4.79 -22.13 0.70
C ASP A 116 -3.69 -21.93 1.76
N SER A 117 -2.54 -21.47 1.32
CA SER A 117 -1.35 -21.32 2.16
C SER A 117 -1.39 -20.01 2.97
N CYS A 118 -0.43 -19.82 3.86
CA CYS A 118 -0.29 -18.58 4.64
C CYS A 118 0.11 -17.38 3.76
N MET A 119 -0.04 -16.17 4.27
CA MET A 119 0.54 -14.95 3.69
C MET A 119 1.98 -14.80 4.17
N GLY A 120 2.90 -15.59 3.58
CA GLY A 120 4.24 -15.81 4.10
C GLY A 120 5.14 -14.57 4.18
N LEU A 121 4.80 -13.47 3.50
CA LEU A 121 5.54 -12.21 3.50
C LEU A 121 4.85 -11.11 4.33
N LEU A 122 3.79 -11.44 5.06
CA LEU A 122 3.07 -10.48 5.90
C LEU A 122 3.92 -10.06 7.09
N ASN A 123 4.03 -8.76 7.33
CA ASN A 123 4.58 -8.25 8.58
C ASN A 123 3.50 -8.26 9.66
N GLU A 124 3.48 -9.31 10.48
CA GLU A 124 2.49 -9.54 11.53
C GLU A 124 2.41 -8.42 12.56
N ALA A 125 3.55 -7.78 12.85
CA ALA A 125 3.64 -6.74 13.89
C ALA A 125 3.02 -5.39 13.47
N THR A 126 2.65 -5.24 12.20
CA THR A 126 2.07 -4.00 11.68
C THR A 126 0.65 -3.79 12.20
N TYR A 127 0.41 -2.65 12.83
CA TYR A 127 -0.93 -2.20 13.21
C TYR A 127 -1.51 -1.28 12.13
N PRO A 128 -2.71 -1.59 11.61
CA PRO A 128 -3.39 -0.70 10.68
C PRO A 128 -3.73 0.65 11.34
N VAL A 129 -3.57 1.72 10.55
CA VAL A 129 -3.78 3.09 11.02
C VAL A 129 -4.83 3.77 10.16
N LYS A 130 -5.86 4.35 10.78
CA LYS A 130 -6.91 5.10 10.10
C LYS A 130 -7.07 6.49 10.70
N ARG A 131 -7.37 7.50 9.89
CA ARG A 131 -7.81 8.80 10.42
C ARG A 131 -9.12 8.63 11.17
N SER A 132 -9.11 9.05 12.43
CA SER A 132 -10.29 9.01 13.27
C SER A 132 -11.19 10.22 13.02
N PRO A 133 -12.51 10.05 12.99
CA PRO A 133 -13.47 11.15 13.13
C PRO A 133 -13.64 11.56 14.59
N ALA A 134 -13.16 10.76 15.55
CA ALA A 134 -13.30 11.03 16.96
C ALA A 134 -12.37 12.17 17.42
N ARG A 135 -12.84 12.94 18.39
CA ARG A 135 -12.02 13.90 19.11
C ARG A 135 -11.30 13.17 20.25
N PHE A 136 -9.99 13.35 20.31
CA PHE A 136 -9.18 12.84 21.43
C PHE A 136 -9.24 13.81 22.60
N GLU A 137 -9.30 13.25 23.80
CA GLU A 137 -9.25 13.97 25.07
C GLU A 137 -7.84 13.92 25.65
N HIS A 138 -7.51 14.83 26.56
CA HIS A 138 -6.23 14.83 27.24
C HIS A 138 -6.19 13.73 28.30
N GLY A 139 -5.08 13.03 28.38
CA GLY A 139 -4.82 11.96 29.35
C GLY A 139 -3.37 11.94 29.83
N LEU A 140 -3.19 11.27 30.93
CA LEU A 140 -1.88 10.97 31.51
C LEU A 140 -1.80 9.47 31.78
N ILE A 141 -0.74 8.81 31.27
CA ILE A 141 -0.41 7.45 31.65
C ILE A 141 0.45 7.52 32.89
N TYR A 142 -0.03 6.99 33.99
CA TYR A 142 0.72 6.85 35.24
C TYR A 142 1.33 5.45 35.33
N ARG A 143 2.60 5.38 35.65
CA ARG A 143 3.29 4.14 36.01
C ARG A 143 3.53 4.15 37.50
N ASP A 144 3.02 3.13 38.20
CA ASP A 144 3.22 2.94 39.65
C ASP A 144 4.56 2.30 39.97
N ALA A 145 4.84 2.12 41.26
CA ALA A 145 6.06 1.51 41.77
C ALA A 145 6.22 0.04 41.35
N GLU A 146 5.12 -0.66 41.16
CA GLU A 146 5.06 -2.06 40.70
C GLU A 146 5.14 -2.19 39.18
N ARG A 147 5.32 -1.07 38.43
CA ARG A 147 5.36 -0.98 36.98
C ARG A 147 4.01 -1.30 36.28
N ASN A 148 2.89 -1.14 36.97
CA ASN A 148 1.59 -1.16 36.34
C ASN A 148 1.29 0.21 35.70
N TYR A 149 0.50 0.20 34.64
CA TYR A 149 0.15 1.41 33.91
C TYR A 149 -1.32 1.72 34.04
N HIS A 150 -1.63 2.95 34.42
CA HIS A 150 -2.97 3.46 34.66
C HIS A 150 -3.24 4.65 33.76
N LEU A 151 -4.42 4.76 33.18
CA LEU A 151 -4.83 5.93 32.39
C LEU A 151 -5.66 6.87 33.24
N TYR A 152 -5.21 8.11 33.37
CA TYR A 152 -5.94 9.18 34.02
C TYR A 152 -6.51 10.15 33.02
N LYS A 153 -7.71 10.64 33.23
CA LYS A 153 -8.20 11.86 32.62
C LYS A 153 -7.30 13.02 33.04
N ALA A 154 -7.06 13.94 32.12
CA ALA A 154 -6.25 15.10 32.41
C ALA A 154 -6.97 16.40 32.03
N SER A 155 -6.81 17.43 32.86
CA SER A 155 -7.23 18.78 32.54
C SER A 155 -6.06 19.63 32.06
N SER A 156 -6.29 20.49 31.08
CA SER A 156 -5.30 21.48 30.65
C SER A 156 -5.31 22.65 31.63
N GLN A 157 -4.22 22.83 32.36
CA GLN A 157 -4.05 23.96 33.27
C GLN A 157 -3.66 25.25 32.54
N ALA A 158 -2.89 25.07 31.46
CA ALA A 158 -2.49 26.14 30.57
C ALA A 158 -2.28 25.61 29.17
N GLU A 159 -2.48 26.44 28.18
CA GLU A 159 -2.20 26.16 26.78
C GLU A 159 -1.49 27.34 26.14
N GLY A 160 -0.69 27.07 25.14
CA GLY A 160 0.01 28.09 24.38
C GLY A 160 0.27 27.66 22.95
N THR A 161 0.67 28.63 22.15
CA THR A 161 1.09 28.41 20.77
C THR A 161 2.48 28.99 20.57
N SER A 162 3.33 28.24 19.92
CA SER A 162 4.71 28.62 19.63
C SER A 162 5.11 28.18 18.25
N ASP A 163 5.98 28.94 17.60
CA ASP A 163 6.62 28.53 16.36
C ASP A 163 7.74 27.50 16.62
N ASN A 164 8.25 27.48 17.85
CA ASN A 164 9.28 26.54 18.29
C ASN A 164 9.07 26.14 19.76
N PRO A 165 8.15 25.23 20.09
CA PRO A 165 7.82 24.87 21.46
C PRO A 165 8.98 24.26 22.27
N GLN A 166 10.05 23.83 21.60
CA GLN A 166 11.27 23.37 22.28
C GLN A 166 12.03 24.50 22.98
N TYR A 167 11.91 25.71 22.47
CA TYR A 167 12.69 26.87 22.94
C TYR A 167 11.84 27.95 23.59
N GLU A 168 10.51 27.85 23.50
CA GLU A 168 9.63 28.79 24.16
C GLU A 168 9.21 28.28 25.54
N MET A 169 9.27 29.16 26.50
CA MET A 169 8.85 28.85 27.85
C MET A 169 7.33 28.65 27.91
N PRO A 170 6.84 27.69 28.69
CA PRO A 170 5.45 27.65 29.13
C PRO A 170 5.02 28.98 29.78
N PRO A 171 3.72 29.20 30.05
CA PRO A 171 3.25 30.42 30.73
C PRO A 171 4.07 30.82 31.93
N ALA A 172 4.09 32.09 32.21
CA ALA A 172 4.92 32.67 33.29
C ALA A 172 4.92 31.84 34.57
N GLY A 173 6.10 31.56 35.08
CA GLY A 173 6.29 30.78 36.30
C GLY A 173 6.56 29.27 36.10
N TYR A 174 6.54 28.78 34.89
CA TYR A 174 6.94 27.39 34.57
C TYR A 174 8.31 27.35 33.89
N GLU A 175 9.06 26.30 34.16
CA GLU A 175 10.30 26.03 33.48
C GLU A 175 10.07 25.27 32.17
N LYS A 176 11.02 25.40 31.25
CA LYS A 176 11.02 24.61 30.04
C LYS A 176 11.48 23.18 30.34
N LYS A 177 10.64 22.20 30.03
CA LYS A 177 10.91 20.79 30.26
C LYS A 177 10.66 19.96 29.02
N HIS A 178 11.13 18.72 29.03
CA HIS A 178 10.76 17.72 28.06
C HIS A 178 9.30 17.29 28.20
N ASN A 179 8.81 16.59 27.17
CA ASN A 179 7.47 16.02 27.23
C ASN A 179 7.41 14.96 28.34
N GLY A 180 6.37 14.98 29.16
CA GLY A 180 6.22 14.07 30.31
C GLY A 180 6.87 14.53 31.62
N ASP A 181 7.77 15.49 31.58
CA ASP A 181 8.36 16.02 32.81
C ASP A 181 7.35 16.89 33.57
N MET A 182 7.38 16.79 34.89
CA MET A 182 6.56 17.64 35.74
C MET A 182 7.07 19.08 35.72
N ILE A 183 6.14 20.02 35.54
CA ILE A 183 6.37 21.46 35.60
C ILE A 183 5.43 22.02 36.65
N LYS A 184 5.97 22.30 37.84
CA LYS A 184 5.15 22.59 39.01
C LYS A 184 4.14 21.44 39.22
N ASP A 185 2.89 21.67 39.27
CA ASP A 185 1.87 20.62 39.48
C ASP A 185 1.25 20.14 38.15
N ALA A 186 1.99 20.22 37.05
CA ALA A 186 1.50 19.85 35.74
C ALA A 186 2.55 19.15 34.86
N TYR A 187 2.10 18.37 33.89
CA TYR A 187 2.92 17.66 32.91
C TYR A 187 2.79 18.29 31.54
N LEU A 188 3.90 18.40 30.82
CA LEU A 188 3.92 19.03 29.50
C LEU A 188 3.53 18.04 28.41
N LEU A 189 2.44 18.34 27.69
CA LEU A 189 2.14 17.75 26.39
C LEU A 189 2.54 18.73 25.30
N LYS A 190 3.62 18.47 24.62
CA LYS A 190 4.01 19.22 23.43
C LYS A 190 3.14 18.81 22.24
N TRP A 191 2.59 19.82 21.62
CA TRP A 191 1.61 19.60 20.57
C TRP A 191 1.96 20.41 19.35
N GLY A 192 2.06 19.87 18.25
CA GLY A 192 2.45 20.61 17.08
C GLY A 192 2.71 19.71 15.90
N MET A 193 2.40 18.46 16.12
CA MET A 193 2.57 17.43 15.14
C MET A 193 1.41 17.44 14.14
N GLY A 194 1.21 18.50 13.37
CA GLY A 194 0.20 18.48 12.32
C GLY A 194 -0.73 19.66 12.26
N GLY A 195 -0.22 20.85 12.49
CA GLY A 195 -0.99 22.07 12.27
C GLY A 195 -1.49 22.18 10.83
N ALA A 196 -2.74 21.86 10.59
CA ALA A 196 -3.44 22.20 9.37
C ALA A 196 -3.92 23.65 9.48
N GLY A 197 -3.15 24.59 8.94
CA GLY A 197 -3.54 26.01 8.91
C GLY A 197 -2.47 26.90 8.34
N LYS A 198 -2.86 28.06 7.82
CA LYS A 198 -1.96 29.07 7.24
C LYS A 198 -0.93 29.64 8.22
N LYS A 199 -1.21 29.56 9.51
CA LYS A 199 -0.26 29.89 10.59
C LYS A 199 0.05 28.58 11.32
N LYS A 200 1.16 27.97 10.99
CA LYS A 200 1.65 26.71 11.58
C LYS A 200 2.21 26.95 12.97
N LYS A 201 1.38 27.40 13.89
CA LYS A 201 1.77 27.51 15.29
C LYS A 201 1.65 26.15 15.94
N LYS A 202 2.68 25.75 16.66
CA LYS A 202 2.68 24.56 17.49
C LYS A 202 2.00 24.87 18.80
N HIS A 203 1.21 23.92 19.29
CA HIS A 203 0.49 24.06 20.55
C HIS A 203 1.18 23.22 21.64
N TYR A 204 1.06 23.63 22.85
CA TYR A 204 1.40 22.84 24.03
C TYR A 204 0.29 22.94 25.07
N HIS A 205 0.18 21.93 25.90
CA HIS A 205 -0.73 21.89 27.03
C HIS A 205 0.03 21.48 28.28
N LEU A 206 -0.25 22.14 29.39
CA LEU A 206 0.18 21.72 30.72
C LEU A 206 -0.97 20.93 31.34
N LEU A 207 -0.77 19.64 31.57
CA LEU A 207 -1.79 18.70 32.00
C LEU A 207 -1.63 18.35 33.46
N SER A 208 -2.73 18.36 34.20
CA SER A 208 -2.80 17.81 35.57
C SER A 208 -3.73 16.60 35.62
N PRO A 209 -3.37 15.54 36.36
CA PRO A 209 -4.19 14.34 36.50
C PRO A 209 -5.51 14.67 37.22
N GLN A 210 -6.57 14.01 36.81
CA GLN A 210 -7.89 14.09 37.46
C GLN A 210 -8.28 12.72 38.00
N SER A 211 -9.16 12.00 37.29
CA SER A 211 -9.68 10.70 37.71
C SER A 211 -9.11 9.58 36.85
N GLU A 212 -8.80 8.46 37.48
CA GLU A 212 -8.41 7.25 36.80
C GLU A 212 -9.54 6.66 35.96
N ILE A 213 -9.22 6.14 34.77
CA ILE A 213 -10.13 5.40 33.90
C ILE A 213 -9.93 3.90 34.17
N LYS A 214 -10.55 3.41 35.23
CA LYS A 214 -10.37 2.03 35.72
C LYS A 214 -10.76 0.91 34.75
N SER A 215 -11.53 1.21 33.71
CA SER A 215 -11.93 0.21 32.70
C SER A 215 -10.83 -0.14 31.71
N VAL A 216 -9.78 0.67 31.61
CA VAL A 216 -8.70 0.51 30.64
C VAL A 216 -7.53 -0.24 31.28
N VAL A 217 -7.13 -1.33 30.64
CA VAL A 217 -5.92 -2.07 31.02
C VAL A 217 -4.82 -1.71 30.02
N LEU A 218 -3.73 -1.14 30.53
CA LEU A 218 -2.56 -0.78 29.74
C LEU A 218 -1.40 -1.70 30.07
N THR A 219 -0.69 -2.15 29.04
CA THR A 219 0.59 -2.88 29.21
C THR A 219 1.72 -2.08 28.58
N HIS A 220 2.95 -2.33 29.02
CA HIS A 220 4.17 -1.75 28.45
C HIS A 220 4.19 -1.88 26.92
N ASP A 221 4.00 -3.10 26.40
CA ASP A 221 4.08 -3.37 24.95
C ASP A 221 2.96 -2.72 24.17
N MET A 222 1.76 -2.64 24.74
CA MET A 222 0.64 -1.94 24.12
C MET A 222 0.91 -0.44 24.01
N ILE A 223 1.41 0.21 25.06
CA ILE A 223 1.74 1.64 25.05
C ILE A 223 2.83 1.89 24.01
N LYS A 224 3.94 1.15 24.11
CA LYS A 224 5.08 1.28 23.19
C LYS A 224 4.65 1.08 21.74
N SER A 225 4.03 -0.04 21.41
CA SER A 225 3.68 -0.38 20.04
C SER A 225 2.69 0.60 19.42
N LYS A 226 1.65 0.99 20.15
CA LYS A 226 0.60 1.88 19.62
C LYS A 226 1.09 3.31 19.42
N LEU A 227 1.78 3.90 20.39
CA LEU A 227 2.29 5.26 20.26
C LEU A 227 3.42 5.34 19.22
N SER A 228 4.34 4.37 19.20
CA SER A 228 5.40 4.31 18.18
C SER A 228 4.83 4.15 16.78
N ALA A 229 3.85 3.29 16.57
CA ALA A 229 3.25 3.10 15.26
C ALA A 229 2.52 4.37 14.75
N ILE A 230 1.83 5.12 15.62
CA ILE A 230 1.23 6.41 15.21
C ILE A 230 2.31 7.39 14.79
N VAL A 231 3.34 7.56 15.62
CA VAL A 231 4.41 8.51 15.34
C VAL A 231 5.14 8.13 14.06
N SER A 232 5.52 6.85 13.88
CA SER A 232 6.11 6.35 12.64
C SER A 232 5.24 6.63 11.43
N SER A 233 3.93 6.44 11.55
CA SER A 233 2.98 6.76 10.46
C SER A 233 2.98 8.24 10.03
N TYR A 234 3.49 9.14 10.86
CA TYR A 234 3.74 10.54 10.52
C TYR A 234 5.14 10.75 9.98
N LEU A 235 6.16 10.14 10.58
CA LEU A 235 7.56 10.23 10.14
C LEU A 235 7.76 9.70 8.72
N ASP A 236 7.03 8.67 8.33
CA ASP A 236 7.07 8.09 6.98
C ASP A 236 6.45 8.98 5.89
N GLN A 237 5.79 10.08 6.27
CA GLN A 237 5.19 10.96 5.27
C GLN A 237 6.26 11.69 4.46
N PRO A 238 6.19 11.64 3.10
CA PRO A 238 7.18 12.29 2.24
C PRO A 238 7.33 13.79 2.50
N GLU A 239 6.29 14.43 3.04
CA GLU A 239 6.31 15.84 3.38
C GLU A 239 7.24 16.18 4.55
N LEU A 240 7.49 15.25 5.47
CA LEU A 240 8.40 15.45 6.58
C LEU A 240 9.88 15.29 6.19
N LYS A 241 10.16 14.67 5.07
CA LYS A 241 11.51 14.55 4.51
C LYS A 241 12.06 15.85 3.93
N LYS A 242 11.23 16.91 3.86
CA LYS A 242 11.65 18.24 3.38
C LYS A 242 12.35 19.02 4.49
N LYS A 243 13.46 19.73 4.16
CA LYS A 243 14.16 20.65 5.10
C LYS A 243 13.20 21.64 5.79
N SER A 244 12.18 22.14 5.08
CA SER A 244 11.16 23.04 5.66
C SER A 244 10.28 22.39 6.74
N LYS A 245 10.36 21.08 6.94
CA LYS A 245 9.59 20.30 7.92
C LYS A 245 10.45 19.61 8.98
N GLU A 246 11.74 19.84 8.96
CA GLU A 246 12.71 19.24 9.89
C GLU A 246 12.33 19.44 11.35
N LYS A 247 11.85 20.63 11.72
CA LYS A 247 11.36 20.91 13.08
C LYS A 247 10.19 20.01 13.51
N ASN A 248 9.32 19.64 12.59
CA ASN A 248 8.22 18.70 12.90
C ASN A 248 8.75 17.28 13.06
N LYS A 249 9.72 16.89 12.24
CA LYS A 249 10.39 15.59 12.33
C LYS A 249 11.05 15.44 13.70
N ILE A 250 11.83 16.43 14.11
CA ILE A 250 12.49 16.47 15.42
C ILE A 250 11.46 16.31 16.55
N ALA A 251 10.33 17.00 16.50
CA ALA A 251 9.31 16.90 17.54
C ALA A 251 8.69 15.50 17.65
N TYR A 252 8.59 14.75 16.56
CA TYR A 252 8.14 13.35 16.58
C TYR A 252 9.22 12.43 17.13
N GLU A 253 10.47 12.63 16.76
CA GLU A 253 11.61 11.87 17.24
C GLU A 253 11.77 12.07 18.77
N GLU A 254 11.73 13.31 19.24
CA GLU A 254 11.75 13.64 20.68
C GLU A 254 10.61 12.98 21.47
N TYR A 255 9.39 12.92 20.88
CA TYR A 255 8.28 12.24 21.55
C TYR A 255 8.57 10.75 21.75
N LEU A 256 9.18 10.10 20.77
CA LEU A 256 9.57 8.69 20.89
C LEU A 256 10.68 8.48 21.93
N GLU A 257 11.67 9.36 21.96
CA GLU A 257 12.74 9.32 22.97
C GLU A 257 12.18 9.52 24.39
N ASP A 258 11.27 10.48 24.56
CA ASP A 258 10.58 10.73 25.83
C ASP A 258 9.74 9.53 26.25
N LEU A 259 9.06 8.87 25.30
CA LEU A 259 8.29 7.66 25.55
C LEU A 259 9.19 6.50 26.00
N GLU A 260 10.30 6.29 25.31
CA GLU A 260 11.25 5.22 25.65
C GLU A 260 11.88 5.46 27.02
N ARG A 261 12.26 6.71 27.32
CA ARG A 261 12.76 7.09 28.63
C ARG A 261 11.72 6.83 29.74
N PHE A 262 10.47 7.19 29.51
CA PHE A 262 9.38 6.89 30.43
C PHE A 262 9.20 5.39 30.65
N LEU A 263 9.20 4.59 29.60
CA LEU A 263 8.99 3.15 29.68
C LEU A 263 10.17 2.40 30.30
N ALA A 264 11.40 2.90 30.10
CA ALA A 264 12.62 2.30 30.64
C ALA A 264 12.92 2.68 32.12
N SER A 265 12.31 3.75 32.61
CA SER A 265 12.56 4.22 33.97
C SER A 265 11.95 3.28 35.03
N ASP A 266 12.57 3.16 36.19
CA ASP A 266 12.10 2.37 37.33
C ASP A 266 11.28 3.19 38.35
N SER A 267 11.28 4.52 38.22
CA SER A 267 10.56 5.42 39.14
C SER A 267 9.11 5.62 38.70
N GLU A 268 8.24 5.86 39.68
CA GLU A 268 6.89 6.35 39.40
C GLU A 268 6.90 7.60 38.52
N GLY A 269 5.88 7.75 37.70
CA GLY A 269 5.82 8.92 36.84
C GLY A 269 4.62 8.96 35.93
N TYR A 270 4.41 10.11 35.31
CA TYR A 270 3.34 10.35 34.35
C TYR A 270 3.89 10.62 32.96
N PHE A 271 3.18 10.14 31.94
CA PHE A 271 3.47 10.44 30.56
C PHE A 271 2.24 11.02 29.86
N PRO A 272 2.32 12.21 29.25
CA PRO A 272 1.16 12.87 28.65
C PRO A 272 0.82 12.26 27.30
N VAL A 273 -0.47 11.99 27.14
CA VAL A 273 -1.06 11.45 25.91
C VAL A 273 -2.37 12.16 25.60
N THR A 274 -2.89 11.89 24.42
CA THR A 274 -4.30 12.06 24.12
C THR A 274 -4.94 10.69 23.94
N TYR A 275 -6.19 10.56 24.28
CA TYR A 275 -6.90 9.28 24.16
C TYR A 275 -8.32 9.48 23.62
N SER A 276 -8.85 8.43 23.04
CA SER A 276 -10.24 8.34 22.63
C SER A 276 -10.79 6.96 23.00
N MET A 277 -12.05 6.89 23.37
CA MET A 277 -12.79 5.67 23.67
C MET A 277 -14.04 5.65 22.81
N LEU A 278 -14.45 4.48 22.33
CA LEU A 278 -15.67 4.34 21.52
C LEU A 278 -16.93 4.58 22.35
N ARG A 279 -16.90 4.18 23.63
CA ARG A 279 -17.95 4.38 24.62
C ARG A 279 -17.32 4.65 25.99
N PRO A 280 -17.98 5.44 26.83
CA PRO A 280 -17.57 5.55 28.23
C PRO A 280 -17.55 4.15 28.90
N GLY A 281 -16.45 3.83 29.57
CA GLY A 281 -16.27 2.53 30.24
C GLY A 281 -15.75 1.40 29.33
N ASP A 282 -15.50 1.64 28.05
CA ASP A 282 -14.82 0.66 27.20
C ASP A 282 -13.43 0.30 27.72
N GLN A 283 -13.04 -0.97 27.54
CA GLN A 283 -11.66 -1.42 27.81
C GLN A 283 -10.69 -0.99 26.71
N ASN A 284 -11.20 -0.79 25.49
CA ASN A 284 -10.40 -0.40 24.32
C ASN A 284 -10.20 1.11 24.29
N VAL A 285 -8.95 1.53 24.39
CA VAL A 285 -8.54 2.92 24.28
C VAL A 285 -7.66 3.13 23.05
N TYR A 286 -7.87 4.23 22.36
CA TYR A 286 -6.99 4.71 21.30
C TYR A 286 -6.08 5.79 21.86
N LEU A 287 -4.80 5.49 21.94
CA LEU A 287 -3.78 6.43 22.40
C LEU A 287 -3.18 7.18 21.23
N ALA A 288 -2.89 8.44 21.42
CA ALA A 288 -2.26 9.26 20.40
C ALA A 288 -1.40 10.37 21.01
N PRO A 289 -0.38 10.85 20.29
CA PRO A 289 0.44 11.97 20.77
C PRO A 289 -0.24 13.34 20.64
N ALA A 290 -1.36 13.43 19.93
CA ALA A 290 -2.03 14.69 19.63
C ALA A 290 -3.54 14.52 19.40
N ASN A 291 -4.29 15.62 19.55
CA ASN A 291 -5.75 15.65 19.57
C ASN A 291 -6.44 15.35 18.22
N TYR A 292 -5.84 15.68 17.11
CA TYR A 292 -6.35 15.34 15.78
C TYR A 292 -5.46 14.24 15.17
N SER A 293 -5.58 13.07 15.72
CA SER A 293 -4.69 11.97 15.38
C SER A 293 -5.37 10.90 14.54
N LYS A 294 -4.63 9.86 14.29
CA LYS A 294 -5.10 8.65 13.67
C LYS A 294 -5.43 7.65 14.78
N GLU A 295 -6.42 6.81 14.55
CA GLU A 295 -6.67 5.60 15.35
C GLU A 295 -5.75 4.50 14.87
N ILE A 296 -5.07 3.85 15.79
CA ILE A 296 -4.37 2.59 15.57
C ILE A 296 -5.29 1.47 15.96
N SER A 297 -5.43 0.48 15.09
CA SER A 297 -6.21 -0.71 15.37
C SER A 297 -5.76 -1.40 16.68
N GLN A 298 -6.70 -1.98 17.38
CA GLN A 298 -6.44 -2.86 18.52
C GLN A 298 -5.78 -4.17 18.08
N TYR A 299 -5.93 -4.54 16.81
CA TYR A 299 -5.43 -5.76 16.20
C TYR A 299 -4.31 -5.46 15.22
N ASN A 300 -3.19 -6.19 15.33
CA ASN A 300 -2.15 -6.18 14.32
C ASN A 300 -2.52 -7.06 13.12
N LEU A 301 -1.74 -7.01 12.05
CA LEU A 301 -2.00 -7.81 10.85
C LEU A 301 -1.93 -9.31 11.11
N GLY A 302 -1.10 -9.77 12.03
CA GLY A 302 -1.05 -11.18 12.42
C GLY A 302 -2.39 -11.65 13.00
N THR A 303 -2.95 -10.89 13.95
CA THR A 303 -4.27 -11.19 14.53
C THR A 303 -5.39 -11.13 13.48
N LEU A 304 -5.38 -10.10 12.63
CA LEU A 304 -6.39 -9.91 11.57
C LEU A 304 -6.34 -11.00 10.50
N SER A 305 -5.18 -11.59 10.27
CA SER A 305 -4.99 -12.66 9.29
C SER A 305 -5.33 -14.04 9.84
N GLY A 306 -5.45 -14.18 11.15
CA GLY A 306 -5.79 -15.44 11.81
C GLY A 306 -4.85 -16.57 11.40
N GLU A 307 -5.41 -17.69 10.95
CA GLU A 307 -4.63 -18.86 10.51
C GLU A 307 -3.71 -18.58 9.31
N PHE A 308 -4.01 -17.54 8.51
CA PHE A 308 -3.22 -17.16 7.34
C PHE A 308 -2.04 -16.24 7.66
N ALA A 309 -1.78 -15.95 8.92
CA ALA A 309 -0.52 -15.35 9.33
C ALA A 309 0.67 -16.27 8.95
N PRO A 310 1.90 -15.73 8.79
CA PRO A 310 3.07 -16.54 8.46
C PRO A 310 3.24 -17.76 9.36
N CYS A 311 3.60 -18.90 8.77
CA CYS A 311 3.82 -20.15 9.52
C CYS A 311 4.96 -19.98 10.53
N LYS A 312 4.84 -20.60 11.72
CA LYS A 312 5.90 -20.63 12.74
C LYS A 312 6.49 -22.02 12.91
N ASN A 313 5.68 -23.01 13.25
CA ASN A 313 6.13 -24.35 13.58
C ASN A 313 5.56 -25.43 12.64
N VAL A 314 4.43 -25.14 12.00
CA VAL A 314 3.76 -26.06 11.09
C VAL A 314 3.65 -25.41 9.74
N TYR A 315 4.16 -26.07 8.72
CA TYR A 315 4.24 -25.50 7.39
C TYR A 315 2.96 -25.72 6.59
N CYS A 316 2.61 -24.74 5.78
CA CYS A 316 1.65 -24.86 4.69
C CYS A 316 2.38 -25.29 3.40
N PRO A 317 1.65 -25.65 2.33
CA PRO A 317 2.28 -26.08 1.07
C PRO A 317 3.29 -25.07 0.50
N ALA A 318 2.99 -23.77 0.57
CA ALA A 318 3.91 -22.75 0.07
C ALA A 318 5.17 -22.59 0.93
N CYS A 319 5.08 -22.68 2.25
CA CYS A 319 6.25 -22.63 3.12
C CYS A 319 7.14 -23.87 2.94
N ASP A 320 6.55 -25.03 2.71
CA ASP A 320 7.29 -26.26 2.40
C ASP A 320 8.05 -26.16 1.08
N LEU A 321 7.47 -25.51 0.07
CA LEU A 321 8.08 -25.40 -1.26
C LEU A 321 9.06 -24.21 -1.37
N PHE A 322 8.63 -23.01 -0.96
CA PHE A 322 9.40 -21.78 -1.13
C PHE A 322 10.33 -21.45 0.05
N GLY A 323 10.29 -22.26 1.08
CA GLY A 323 11.05 -22.01 2.28
C GLY A 323 10.37 -21.01 3.23
N HIS A 324 10.86 -21.03 4.46
CA HIS A 324 10.35 -20.28 5.58
C HIS A 324 11.50 -19.78 6.45
N VAL A 325 11.38 -18.56 6.94
CA VAL A 325 12.32 -17.95 7.90
C VAL A 325 11.70 -17.99 9.29
N GLY A 326 12.39 -18.56 10.28
CA GLY A 326 11.92 -18.70 11.64
C GLY A 326 12.91 -19.51 12.47
N GLU A 327 12.56 -19.85 13.70
CA GLU A 327 13.39 -20.66 14.61
C GLU A 327 13.71 -22.06 14.00
N THR A 328 12.77 -22.63 13.27
CA THR A 328 12.89 -23.90 12.54
C THR A 328 12.97 -23.63 11.03
N GLY A 329 13.81 -22.68 10.63
CA GLY A 329 13.88 -22.25 9.23
C GLY A 329 14.11 -23.39 8.23
N GLN A 330 13.44 -23.32 7.08
CA GLN A 330 13.57 -24.27 5.98
C GLN A 330 14.01 -23.54 4.70
N GLY A 331 15.01 -24.08 4.03
CA GLY A 331 15.45 -23.60 2.72
C GLY A 331 14.40 -23.78 1.63
N SER A 332 14.47 -22.99 0.58
CA SER A 332 13.62 -23.17 -0.60
C SER A 332 14.03 -24.42 -1.38
N LYS A 333 13.05 -25.22 -1.80
CA LYS A 333 13.25 -26.36 -2.68
C LYS A 333 13.30 -25.98 -4.16
N ILE A 334 13.06 -24.70 -4.48
CA ILE A 334 13.04 -24.20 -5.85
C ILE A 334 13.86 -22.93 -6.01
N ARG A 335 14.47 -22.76 -7.20
CA ARG A 335 15.22 -21.57 -7.58
C ARG A 335 14.86 -21.17 -9.01
N PHE A 336 14.69 -19.89 -9.24
CA PHE A 336 14.46 -19.30 -10.54
C PHE A 336 15.77 -18.69 -11.06
N SER A 337 16.13 -19.00 -12.30
CA SER A 337 17.16 -18.25 -13.02
C SER A 337 16.63 -16.86 -13.39
N ASP A 338 17.54 -15.96 -13.73
CA ASP A 338 17.13 -14.75 -14.44
C ASP A 338 16.63 -15.12 -15.84
N LEU A 339 15.77 -14.26 -16.40
CA LEU A 339 15.22 -14.47 -17.73
C LEU A 339 15.84 -13.50 -18.72
N TYR A 340 16.24 -14.05 -19.84
CA TYR A 340 16.87 -13.34 -20.93
C TYR A 340 15.99 -13.34 -22.17
N VAL A 341 16.09 -12.28 -22.98
CA VAL A 341 15.35 -12.21 -24.24
C VAL A 341 15.75 -13.34 -25.19
N GLU A 342 14.76 -13.95 -25.80
CA GLU A 342 14.97 -15.09 -26.71
C GLU A 342 15.51 -14.63 -28.07
N GLU A 343 14.93 -13.57 -28.62
CA GLU A 343 15.31 -13.05 -29.92
C GLU A 343 16.44 -12.02 -29.81
N LYS A 344 17.45 -12.15 -30.65
CA LYS A 344 18.49 -11.11 -30.80
C LYS A 344 17.95 -9.97 -31.68
N LYS A 345 17.79 -8.80 -31.06
CA LYS A 345 17.37 -7.55 -31.71
C LYS A 345 18.30 -6.43 -31.28
N ASP A 346 18.25 -5.32 -31.98
CA ASP A 346 18.84 -4.08 -31.46
C ASP A 346 18.17 -3.71 -30.16
N ALA A 347 18.95 -3.26 -29.17
CA ALA A 347 18.43 -3.08 -27.81
C ALA A 347 17.21 -2.13 -27.76
N VAL A 348 17.15 -1.14 -28.65
CA VAL A 348 16.01 -0.19 -28.76
C VAL A 348 14.71 -0.91 -29.11
N ASP A 349 14.78 -2.01 -29.86
CA ASP A 349 13.59 -2.73 -30.35
C ASP A 349 12.84 -3.51 -29.28
N TYR A 350 13.45 -3.68 -28.11
CA TYR A 350 12.76 -4.31 -26.98
C TYR A 350 11.80 -3.35 -26.27
N TYR A 351 11.96 -2.04 -26.45
CA TYR A 351 11.24 -1.05 -25.65
C TYR A 351 10.01 -0.46 -26.39
N ALA A 352 9.00 -0.11 -25.61
CA ALA A 352 7.78 0.49 -26.12
C ALA A 352 7.96 1.97 -26.47
N CYS A 353 8.86 2.65 -25.77
CA CYS A 353 9.23 4.04 -25.96
C CYS A 353 10.58 4.33 -25.28
N ASP A 354 11.20 5.47 -25.60
CA ASP A 354 12.41 5.92 -24.95
C ASP A 354 12.20 6.10 -23.44
N LYS A 355 11.25 6.90 -23.07
CA LYS A 355 10.82 7.08 -21.67
C LYS A 355 9.39 7.60 -21.59
N ILE A 356 8.72 7.26 -20.51
CA ILE A 356 7.37 7.72 -20.21
C ILE A 356 7.21 8.03 -18.73
N THR A 357 6.62 9.19 -18.43
CA THR A 357 6.23 9.53 -17.08
C THR A 357 4.85 8.95 -16.79
N LEU A 358 4.76 8.11 -15.79
CA LEU A 358 3.53 7.45 -15.37
C LEU A 358 2.63 8.40 -14.58
N GLU A 359 1.34 8.11 -14.58
CA GLU A 359 0.43 8.66 -13.56
C GLU A 359 0.89 8.24 -12.16
N ALA A 360 0.56 9.06 -11.14
CA ALA A 360 0.91 8.75 -9.77
C ALA A 360 0.27 7.43 -9.31
N LEU A 361 1.10 6.54 -8.81
CA LEU A 361 0.66 5.28 -8.23
C LEU A 361 0.31 5.47 -6.76
N GLY A 362 -0.88 5.00 -6.35
CA GLY A 362 -1.27 5.00 -4.95
C GLY A 362 -0.51 3.94 -4.16
N GLU A 363 0.06 4.31 -3.02
CA GLU A 363 0.58 3.35 -2.05
C GLU A 363 -0.55 2.48 -1.48
N PRO A 364 -0.29 1.20 -1.16
CA PRO A 364 -1.22 0.40 -0.36
C PRO A 364 -1.45 1.10 0.99
N LYS A 365 -2.67 1.57 1.23
CA LYS A 365 -3.02 2.25 2.48
C LYS A 365 -4.01 1.41 3.27
N LEU A 366 -3.54 0.74 4.28
CA LEU A 366 -4.39 -0.05 5.19
C LEU A 366 -5.51 0.80 5.82
N GLY A 367 -5.31 2.11 5.97
CA GLY A 367 -6.37 3.05 6.40
C GLY A 367 -7.54 3.18 5.42
N ASN A 368 -7.45 2.63 4.21
CA ASN A 368 -8.57 2.56 3.26
C ASN A 368 -9.44 1.32 3.55
N THR A 369 -10.16 1.37 4.64
CA THR A 369 -11.00 0.26 5.10
C THR A 369 -12.17 -0.06 4.16
N ASP A 370 -12.61 0.91 3.35
CA ASP A 370 -13.68 0.70 2.35
C ASP A 370 -13.29 -0.36 1.31
N PHE A 371 -11.97 -0.49 1.05
CA PHE A 371 -11.44 -1.40 0.05
C PHE A 371 -10.70 -2.62 0.64
N TYR A 372 -10.09 -2.47 1.81
CA TYR A 372 -9.27 -3.54 2.41
C TYR A 372 -10.04 -4.45 3.37
N LEU A 373 -11.20 -4.00 3.86
CA LEU A 373 -12.07 -4.80 4.71
C LEU A 373 -13.32 -5.24 3.98
N THR A 374 -13.81 -6.41 4.33
CA THR A 374 -15.16 -6.84 3.97
C THR A 374 -16.16 -5.90 4.62
N LYS A 375 -17.13 -5.42 3.84
CA LYS A 375 -18.20 -4.58 4.38
C LYS A 375 -19.01 -5.39 5.38
N PRO A 376 -19.21 -4.90 6.62
CA PRO A 376 -20.04 -5.57 7.60
C PRO A 376 -21.48 -5.72 7.11
N ALA A 377 -22.15 -6.77 7.57
CA ALA A 377 -23.55 -7.02 7.23
C ALA A 377 -24.48 -5.88 7.62
N GLY A 378 -25.53 -5.68 6.84
CA GLY A 378 -26.53 -4.63 7.02
C GLY A 378 -26.12 -3.29 6.40
N ASN A 379 -26.78 -2.21 6.82
CA ASN A 379 -26.53 -0.86 6.30
C ASN A 379 -25.38 -0.18 7.03
N ALA A 380 -24.17 -0.80 7.02
CA ALA A 380 -23.00 -0.19 7.60
C ALA A 380 -22.60 1.05 6.80
N THR A 381 -22.47 2.17 7.51
CA THR A 381 -22.11 3.48 6.94
C THR A 381 -20.66 3.86 7.17
N PHE A 382 -19.99 3.18 8.10
CA PHE A 382 -18.59 3.36 8.42
C PHE A 382 -18.06 2.09 9.08
N TRP A 383 -16.83 1.67 8.73
CA TRP A 383 -16.17 0.52 9.36
C TRP A 383 -14.66 0.69 9.43
N THR A 384 -14.12 0.08 10.45
CA THR A 384 -12.69 0.05 10.74
C THR A 384 -12.26 -1.38 11.04
N TYR A 385 -11.03 -1.56 11.47
CA TYR A 385 -10.53 -2.86 11.94
C TYR A 385 -11.10 -3.28 13.29
N ASP A 386 -11.68 -2.35 14.05
CA ASP A 386 -12.07 -2.56 15.45
C ASP A 386 -13.58 -2.39 15.70
N TYR A 387 -14.27 -1.66 14.82
CA TYR A 387 -15.69 -1.36 14.97
C TYR A 387 -16.33 -0.94 13.66
N TYR A 388 -17.64 -0.97 13.65
CA TYR A 388 -18.44 -0.42 12.56
C TYR A 388 -19.69 0.29 13.07
N VAL A 389 -20.24 1.16 12.22
CA VAL A 389 -21.46 1.93 12.51
C VAL A 389 -22.56 1.50 11.56
N CYS A 390 -23.70 1.12 12.13
CA CYS A 390 -24.92 0.75 11.42
C CYS A 390 -26.06 1.66 11.87
N GLY A 391 -26.50 2.57 11.02
CA GLY A 391 -27.40 3.64 11.43
C GLY A 391 -26.77 4.49 12.54
N ASN A 392 -27.44 4.60 13.70
CA ASN A 392 -26.93 5.31 14.87
C ASN A 392 -26.26 4.39 15.92
N ARG A 393 -26.01 3.12 15.58
CA ARG A 393 -25.46 2.13 16.51
C ARG A 393 -24.02 1.81 16.15
N LEU A 394 -23.12 2.04 17.09
CA LEU A 394 -21.76 1.57 17.02
C LEU A 394 -21.68 0.14 17.54
N LYS A 395 -21.02 -0.73 16.77
CA LYS A 395 -20.75 -2.13 17.14
C LYS A 395 -19.24 -2.35 17.14
N VAL A 396 -18.72 -2.82 18.27
CA VAL A 396 -17.33 -3.22 18.40
C VAL A 396 -17.21 -4.66 17.88
N ALA A 397 -16.39 -4.84 16.86
CA ALA A 397 -16.09 -6.14 16.28
C ALA A 397 -14.81 -6.03 15.45
N MET A 398 -14.01 -7.09 15.47
CA MET A 398 -12.83 -7.19 14.61
C MET A 398 -13.25 -7.17 13.14
N GLY A 399 -12.61 -6.31 12.35
CA GLY A 399 -12.84 -6.20 10.92
C GLY A 399 -12.25 -7.41 10.18
N GLN A 400 -12.98 -7.89 9.19
CA GLN A 400 -12.52 -8.99 8.34
C GLN A 400 -11.72 -8.43 7.15
N ILE A 401 -10.45 -8.81 7.00
CA ILE A 401 -9.65 -8.50 5.82
C ILE A 401 -10.21 -9.21 4.59
N ARG A 402 -10.13 -8.55 3.43
CA ARG A 402 -10.74 -9.10 2.20
C ARG A 402 -9.99 -10.28 1.61
N GLY A 403 -8.69 -10.37 1.84
CA GLY A 403 -7.90 -11.46 1.31
C GLY A 403 -6.62 -11.01 0.60
N ARG A 404 -6.24 -11.74 -0.45
CA ARG A 404 -5.02 -11.52 -1.23
C ARG A 404 -5.26 -10.56 -2.37
N LYS A 405 -4.42 -9.54 -2.48
CA LYS A 405 -4.55 -8.47 -3.47
C LYS A 405 -4.04 -8.92 -4.83
N TYR A 406 -4.90 -8.81 -5.84
CA TYR A 406 -4.62 -9.06 -7.25
C TYR A 406 -4.96 -7.85 -8.11
N TYR A 407 -4.43 -7.80 -9.34
CA TYR A 407 -4.64 -6.69 -10.28
C TYR A 407 -5.31 -7.20 -11.55
N TRP A 408 -6.37 -6.52 -11.98
CA TRP A 408 -7.01 -6.81 -13.25
C TRP A 408 -6.07 -6.64 -14.43
N HIS A 409 -6.24 -7.46 -15.45
CA HIS A 409 -5.58 -7.28 -16.72
C HIS A 409 -6.28 -6.18 -17.54
N HIS A 410 -5.47 -5.31 -18.16
CA HIS A 410 -5.96 -4.29 -19.06
C HIS A 410 -5.74 -4.76 -20.49
N GLN A 411 -6.77 -4.71 -21.33
CA GLN A 411 -6.63 -5.01 -22.75
C GLN A 411 -5.91 -3.88 -23.49
N LYS A 412 -6.09 -2.64 -23.03
CA LYS A 412 -5.37 -1.44 -23.50
C LYS A 412 -4.63 -0.74 -22.38
N VAL A 413 -3.38 -0.43 -22.63
CA VAL A 413 -2.57 0.40 -21.73
C VAL A 413 -2.44 1.78 -22.34
N ASN A 414 -2.93 2.79 -21.64
CA ASN A 414 -2.80 4.17 -22.07
C ASN A 414 -1.41 4.70 -21.70
N MET A 415 -0.63 5.04 -22.71
CA MET A 415 0.71 5.61 -22.52
C MET A 415 0.66 7.14 -22.71
N PHE A 416 -0.10 7.82 -21.86
CA PHE A 416 -0.14 9.28 -21.87
C PHE A 416 1.10 9.87 -21.23
N LYS A 417 1.62 10.94 -21.84
CA LYS A 417 2.68 11.73 -21.19
C LYS A 417 2.07 12.59 -20.09
N VAL A 418 2.45 12.31 -18.87
CA VAL A 418 2.11 13.09 -17.68
C VAL A 418 3.30 13.99 -17.35
N LYS A 419 3.02 15.17 -16.81
CA LYS A 419 4.08 16.07 -16.35
C LYS A 419 4.80 15.45 -15.15
N PRO A 420 6.15 15.39 -15.15
CA PRO A 420 6.91 14.92 -14.01
C PRO A 420 6.60 15.72 -12.74
N ASP A 421 6.40 15.01 -11.64
CA ASP A 421 6.30 15.57 -10.30
C ASP A 421 6.93 14.60 -9.26
N ARG A 422 6.90 14.94 -8.00
CA ARG A 422 7.45 14.13 -6.91
C ARG A 422 6.66 12.84 -6.60
N LEU A 423 5.43 12.71 -7.10
CA LEU A 423 4.53 11.59 -6.79
C LEU A 423 4.51 10.54 -7.89
N ASN A 424 4.96 10.91 -9.08
CA ASN A 424 5.03 10.02 -10.22
C ASN A 424 6.48 9.65 -10.56
N LYS A 425 6.65 8.76 -11.52
CA LYS A 425 7.96 8.22 -11.93
C LYS A 425 8.06 8.19 -13.44
N THR A 426 9.26 8.44 -13.96
CA THR A 426 9.59 8.23 -15.37
C THR A 426 10.24 6.87 -15.52
N ILE A 427 9.80 6.08 -16.51
CA ILE A 427 10.28 4.72 -16.75
C ILE A 427 10.55 4.48 -18.23
N ARG A 428 11.33 3.43 -18.52
CA ARG A 428 11.47 2.85 -19.86
C ARG A 428 10.91 1.42 -19.85
N PRO A 429 9.70 1.19 -20.38
CA PRO A 429 9.08 -0.13 -20.36
C PRO A 429 9.44 -0.96 -21.59
N VAL A 430 9.62 -2.26 -21.40
CA VAL A 430 9.68 -3.25 -22.48
C VAL A 430 8.31 -3.33 -23.15
N ARG A 431 8.28 -3.43 -24.48
CA ARG A 431 7.03 -3.46 -25.25
C ARG A 431 6.29 -4.80 -25.13
N LYS A 432 5.03 -4.82 -25.55
CA LYS A 432 4.23 -6.02 -25.77
C LYS A 432 4.87 -6.93 -26.81
N GLY A 433 4.76 -8.24 -26.64
CA GLY A 433 5.19 -9.26 -27.58
C GLY A 433 6.67 -9.66 -27.48
N ILE A 434 7.37 -9.23 -26.42
CA ILE A 434 8.75 -9.70 -26.19
C ILE A 434 8.71 -10.97 -25.36
N THR A 435 9.47 -11.97 -25.81
CA THR A 435 9.62 -13.26 -25.15
C THR A 435 10.95 -13.35 -24.42
N PHE A 436 10.90 -13.85 -23.21
CA PHE A 436 12.05 -14.13 -22.35
C PHE A 436 12.04 -15.60 -21.99
N THR A 437 13.22 -16.21 -21.91
CA THR A 437 13.45 -17.59 -21.48
C THR A 437 14.10 -17.63 -20.12
N GLY A 438 13.71 -18.59 -19.31
CA GLY A 438 14.28 -18.85 -17.99
C GLY A 438 14.12 -20.30 -17.56
N GLU A 439 14.70 -20.60 -16.42
CA GLU A 439 14.72 -21.94 -15.83
C GLU A 439 14.24 -21.88 -14.38
N LEU A 440 13.48 -22.90 -13.98
CA LEU A 440 13.10 -23.16 -12.61
C LEU A 440 13.70 -24.49 -12.19
N TYR A 441 14.68 -24.43 -11.30
CA TYR A 441 15.30 -25.61 -10.70
C TYR A 441 14.48 -26.05 -9.49
N PHE A 442 14.22 -27.33 -9.36
CA PHE A 442 13.53 -27.93 -8.23
C PHE A 442 14.32 -29.11 -7.64
N GLU A 443 14.25 -29.26 -6.32
CA GLU A 443 14.99 -30.31 -5.61
C GLU A 443 14.12 -30.91 -4.49
N GLY A 444 13.89 -32.22 -4.59
CA GLY A 444 13.19 -33.00 -3.58
C GLY A 444 11.72 -32.57 -3.35
N ILE A 445 11.05 -32.13 -4.41
CA ILE A 445 9.62 -31.78 -4.37
C ILE A 445 8.78 -33.03 -4.68
N SER A 446 7.50 -33.02 -4.25
CA SER A 446 6.57 -34.09 -4.62
C SER A 446 6.03 -33.94 -6.04
N GLU A 447 5.50 -35.03 -6.60
CA GLU A 447 4.85 -35.02 -7.93
C GLU A 447 3.70 -34.02 -7.96
N LYS A 448 2.92 -33.93 -6.87
CA LYS A 448 1.84 -32.95 -6.72
C LYS A 448 2.36 -31.52 -6.79
N GLN A 449 3.43 -31.20 -6.05
CA GLN A 449 4.07 -29.89 -6.10
C GLN A 449 4.59 -29.57 -7.52
N LEU A 450 5.17 -30.55 -8.20
CA LEU A 450 5.65 -30.40 -9.57
C LEU A 450 4.50 -30.11 -10.54
N LYS A 451 3.41 -30.89 -10.48
CA LYS A 451 2.19 -30.64 -11.28
C LYS A 451 1.60 -29.26 -11.03
N GLN A 452 1.57 -28.83 -9.77
CA GLN A 452 1.09 -27.48 -9.39
C GLN A 452 1.97 -26.37 -9.99
N LEU A 453 3.30 -26.54 -9.94
CA LEU A 453 4.24 -25.60 -10.55
C LEU A 453 4.07 -25.55 -12.07
N VAL A 454 4.00 -26.70 -12.74
CA VAL A 454 3.81 -26.78 -14.19
C VAL A 454 2.49 -26.11 -14.60
N TRP A 455 1.41 -26.33 -13.86
CA TRP A 455 0.14 -25.69 -14.14
C TRP A 455 0.24 -24.17 -14.02
N ILE A 456 0.82 -23.65 -12.93
CA ILE A 456 0.99 -22.20 -12.72
C ILE A 456 1.87 -21.60 -13.82
N MET A 457 2.97 -22.30 -14.17
CA MET A 457 3.91 -21.84 -15.20
C MET A 457 3.33 -21.92 -16.62
N ASN A 458 2.26 -22.67 -16.84
CA ASN A 458 1.47 -22.66 -18.08
C ASN A 458 0.27 -21.70 -18.00
N SER A 459 0.15 -20.91 -16.91
CA SER A 459 -1.01 -20.05 -16.65
C SER A 459 -2.36 -20.78 -16.72
N GLY A 460 -2.37 -22.10 -16.49
CA GLY A 460 -3.54 -22.98 -16.45
C GLY A 460 -4.35 -23.10 -17.72
N THR A 461 -4.52 -22.02 -18.48
CA THR A 461 -5.19 -21.96 -19.79
C THR A 461 -4.59 -20.84 -20.61
N GLU A 462 -4.85 -20.83 -21.92
CA GLU A 462 -4.38 -19.77 -22.84
C GLU A 462 -4.98 -18.37 -22.51
N LYS A 463 -6.11 -18.32 -21.80
CA LYS A 463 -6.78 -17.07 -21.43
C LYS A 463 -6.24 -16.43 -20.18
N LEU A 464 -5.60 -17.19 -19.31
CA LEU A 464 -5.07 -16.65 -18.07
C LEU A 464 -3.73 -15.96 -18.31
N GLY A 465 -3.50 -14.88 -17.58
CA GLY A 465 -2.23 -14.18 -17.52
C GLY A 465 -1.70 -14.12 -16.09
N LEU A 466 -0.48 -13.65 -15.96
CA LEU A 466 0.14 -13.34 -14.67
C LEU A 466 0.57 -11.88 -14.65
N LYS A 467 0.70 -11.27 -13.47
CA LYS A 467 1.15 -9.88 -13.29
C LYS A 467 2.57 -9.81 -12.75
N LEU A 468 3.49 -9.30 -13.56
CA LEU A 468 4.91 -9.16 -13.26
C LEU A 468 5.34 -7.69 -13.21
N GLY A 469 6.32 -7.35 -12.39
CA GLY A 469 6.97 -6.04 -12.36
C GLY A 469 6.12 -4.92 -11.73
N GLY A 470 6.45 -3.67 -12.09
CA GLY A 470 5.84 -2.45 -11.58
C GLY A 470 4.66 -1.93 -12.41
N ALA A 471 4.06 -0.83 -11.96
CA ALA A 471 2.97 -0.12 -12.63
C ALA A 471 1.71 -0.98 -12.95
N LYS A 472 1.50 -2.08 -12.23
CA LYS A 472 0.37 -3.00 -12.40
C LYS A 472 -1.00 -2.29 -12.41
N PRO A 473 -1.26 -1.27 -11.55
CA PRO A 473 -2.53 -0.56 -11.56
C PRO A 473 -2.83 0.22 -12.85
N LEU A 474 -1.81 0.51 -13.63
CA LEU A 474 -1.93 1.21 -14.92
C LEU A 474 -1.96 0.24 -16.11
N GLY A 475 -2.10 -1.06 -15.85
CA GLY A 475 -2.21 -2.10 -16.85
C GLY A 475 -0.90 -2.74 -17.29
N TYR A 476 0.23 -2.28 -16.78
CA TYR A 476 1.54 -2.84 -17.11
C TYR A 476 1.70 -4.25 -16.54
N GLY A 477 2.63 -5.01 -17.14
CA GLY A 477 3.13 -6.25 -16.59
C GLY A 477 2.23 -7.47 -16.74
N SER A 478 1.23 -7.45 -17.63
CA SER A 478 0.53 -8.69 -18.01
C SER A 478 1.44 -9.54 -18.88
N ILE A 479 1.63 -10.80 -18.48
CA ILE A 479 2.44 -11.79 -19.19
C ILE A 479 1.66 -13.09 -19.36
N SER A 480 1.97 -13.85 -20.40
CA SER A 480 1.68 -15.28 -20.46
C SER A 480 2.94 -16.07 -20.17
N CYS A 481 2.81 -17.19 -19.50
CA CYS A 481 3.89 -18.09 -19.20
C CYS A 481 3.62 -19.46 -19.83
N ARG A 482 4.67 -20.11 -20.35
CA ARG A 482 4.60 -21.43 -20.98
C ARG A 482 5.79 -22.28 -20.58
N VAL A 483 5.52 -23.49 -20.15
CA VAL A 483 6.52 -24.54 -19.96
C VAL A 483 6.91 -25.12 -21.32
N ASN A 484 8.21 -25.15 -21.61
CA ASN A 484 8.76 -25.70 -22.85
C ASN A 484 9.13 -27.18 -22.67
N SER A 485 9.79 -27.50 -21.56
CA SER A 485 10.14 -28.87 -21.18
C SER A 485 10.32 -29.00 -19.67
N VAL A 486 10.18 -30.20 -19.18
CA VAL A 486 10.55 -30.59 -17.81
C VAL A 486 11.57 -31.70 -17.92
N GLU A 487 12.71 -31.55 -17.25
CA GLU A 487 13.74 -32.55 -17.19
C GLU A 487 13.94 -32.98 -15.74
N GLU A 488 13.82 -34.28 -15.50
CA GLU A 488 14.03 -34.88 -14.18
C GLU A 488 15.35 -35.59 -14.10
N ARG A 489 16.03 -35.46 -12.97
CA ARG A 489 17.26 -36.17 -12.67
C ARG A 489 16.96 -37.60 -12.29
N THR A 490 17.41 -38.54 -13.10
CA THR A 490 17.42 -39.96 -12.79
C THR A 490 18.81 -40.39 -12.31
N ILE A 491 18.83 -41.36 -11.41
CA ILE A 491 20.06 -41.93 -10.85
C ILE A 491 20.05 -43.42 -11.15
N SER A 492 21.05 -43.92 -11.87
CA SER A 492 21.24 -45.34 -12.18
C SER A 492 22.63 -45.80 -11.77
N ILE A 493 22.79 -47.10 -11.58
CA ILE A 493 24.11 -47.75 -11.42
C ILE A 493 24.42 -48.45 -12.72
N GLU A 494 25.39 -47.93 -13.45
CA GLU A 494 25.88 -48.54 -14.71
C GLU A 494 27.33 -48.95 -14.52
N SER A 495 27.64 -50.21 -14.80
CA SER A 495 28.99 -50.75 -14.66
C SER A 495 29.65 -50.46 -13.31
N ASN A 496 28.89 -50.56 -12.22
CA ASN A 496 29.30 -50.28 -10.86
C ASN A 496 29.66 -48.81 -10.57
N GLN A 497 29.24 -47.89 -11.43
CA GLN A 497 29.37 -46.44 -11.26
C GLN A 497 28.01 -45.79 -11.15
N LEU A 498 27.93 -44.75 -10.32
CA LEU A 498 26.70 -43.94 -10.17
C LEU A 498 26.61 -42.98 -11.36
N VAL A 499 25.55 -43.13 -12.14
CA VAL A 499 25.30 -42.27 -13.32
C VAL A 499 24.11 -41.38 -13.08
N TYR A 500 24.28 -40.09 -13.31
CA TYR A 500 23.23 -39.08 -13.26
C TYR A 500 22.83 -38.68 -14.68
N LYS A 501 21.54 -38.75 -14.98
CA LYS A 501 20.99 -38.33 -16.28
C LYS A 501 19.84 -37.34 -16.03
N LEU A 502 19.66 -36.39 -16.94
CA LEU A 502 18.46 -35.61 -17.05
C LEU A 502 17.58 -36.24 -18.13
N GLU A 503 16.39 -36.63 -17.80
CA GLU A 503 15.42 -37.24 -18.71
C GLU A 503 14.22 -36.30 -18.89
N SER A 504 13.90 -36.05 -20.16
CA SER A 504 12.71 -35.27 -20.48
C SER A 504 11.45 -36.03 -20.08
N LYS A 505 10.55 -35.32 -19.38
CA LYS A 505 9.25 -35.85 -18.95
C LYS A 505 8.11 -35.01 -19.56
N GLU A 506 7.07 -35.71 -19.98
CA GLU A 506 5.88 -35.03 -20.53
C GLU A 506 4.89 -34.65 -19.42
N TYR A 507 4.75 -33.34 -19.23
CA TYR A 507 3.75 -32.77 -18.33
C TYR A 507 2.72 -31.90 -19.08
N ASN A 508 2.58 -32.09 -20.40
CA ASN A 508 1.77 -31.24 -21.28
C ASN A 508 0.26 -31.29 -20.99
N ALA A 509 -0.20 -32.30 -20.25
CA ALA A 509 -1.61 -32.52 -19.95
C ALA A 509 -2.01 -32.20 -18.50
N VAL A 510 -1.21 -31.43 -17.78
CA VAL A 510 -1.57 -31.05 -16.41
C VAL A 510 -2.70 -30.00 -16.46
N ASN A 511 -3.91 -30.42 -16.12
CA ASN A 511 -5.04 -29.51 -15.93
C ASN A 511 -5.21 -29.17 -14.45
N TYR A 512 -6.18 -28.29 -14.12
CA TYR A 512 -6.40 -27.84 -12.75
C TYR A 512 -6.74 -29.00 -11.79
N GLU A 513 -7.52 -29.95 -12.26
CA GLU A 513 -7.94 -31.12 -11.48
C GLU A 513 -6.74 -32.02 -11.19
N ASN A 514 -5.86 -32.25 -12.15
CA ASN A 514 -4.65 -33.07 -11.98
C ASN A 514 -3.60 -32.40 -11.07
N ALA A 515 -3.62 -31.07 -10.98
CA ALA A 515 -2.79 -30.30 -10.07
C ALA A 515 -3.31 -30.30 -8.62
N GLU A 516 -4.52 -30.77 -8.40
CA GLU A 516 -5.14 -30.94 -7.08
C GLU A 516 -5.10 -29.67 -6.21
N PHE A 517 -5.43 -28.53 -6.80
CA PHE A 517 -5.54 -27.27 -6.08
C PHE A 517 -6.81 -27.22 -5.23
N SER A 518 -6.84 -26.34 -4.22
CA SER A 518 -8.07 -25.97 -3.56
C SER A 518 -9.08 -25.38 -4.55
N THR A 519 -10.35 -25.71 -4.38
CA THR A 519 -11.41 -25.21 -5.26
C THR A 519 -12.07 -23.95 -4.75
N THR A 520 -11.84 -23.56 -3.50
CA THR A 520 -12.59 -22.47 -2.83
C THR A 520 -12.37 -21.10 -3.49
N VAL A 521 -11.18 -20.87 -4.07
CA VAL A 521 -10.81 -19.60 -4.70
C VAL A 521 -10.67 -19.68 -6.23
N LYS A 522 -10.96 -20.87 -6.82
CA LYS A 522 -10.76 -21.11 -8.26
C LYS A 522 -11.46 -20.08 -9.14
N GLU A 523 -12.75 -19.85 -8.90
CA GLU A 523 -13.55 -18.94 -9.72
C GLU A 523 -13.06 -17.49 -9.63
N GLU A 524 -12.73 -17.03 -8.42
CA GLU A 524 -12.16 -15.68 -8.24
C GLU A 524 -10.81 -15.54 -8.94
N PHE A 525 -9.96 -16.57 -8.83
CA PHE A 525 -8.65 -16.58 -9.47
C PHE A 525 -8.79 -16.54 -11.00
N TYR A 526 -9.64 -17.41 -11.58
CA TYR A 526 -9.88 -17.43 -13.02
C TYR A 526 -10.44 -16.09 -13.51
N LYS A 527 -11.37 -15.50 -12.76
CA LYS A 527 -11.98 -14.22 -13.13
C LYS A 527 -10.98 -13.06 -13.15
N ILE A 528 -10.07 -12.99 -12.16
CA ILE A 528 -9.15 -11.84 -12.04
C ILE A 528 -7.90 -12.00 -12.92
N GLU A 529 -7.47 -13.22 -13.21
CA GLU A 529 -6.33 -13.52 -14.07
C GLU A 529 -6.71 -13.75 -15.54
N ASP A 530 -8.01 -13.72 -15.89
CA ASP A 530 -8.45 -13.72 -17.28
C ASP A 530 -8.06 -12.40 -17.94
N LEU A 531 -7.28 -12.50 -19.04
CA LEU A 531 -6.76 -11.37 -19.80
C LEU A 531 -7.86 -10.50 -20.43
N GLU A 532 -9.07 -11.04 -20.58
CA GLU A 532 -10.22 -10.40 -21.23
C GLU A 532 -11.40 -10.17 -20.29
N SER A 533 -11.22 -10.42 -18.99
CA SER A 533 -12.29 -10.34 -17.98
C SER A 533 -12.99 -8.98 -17.93
N ILE A 534 -12.28 -7.90 -18.21
CA ILE A 534 -12.81 -6.54 -18.23
C ILE A 534 -12.88 -6.04 -19.66
N SER A 535 -14.09 -5.65 -20.11
CA SER A 535 -14.29 -5.08 -21.45
C SER A 535 -13.45 -3.82 -21.66
N GLU A 536 -12.94 -3.64 -22.88
CA GLU A 536 -12.16 -2.45 -23.29
C GLU A 536 -12.92 -1.12 -23.12
N ASP A 537 -14.25 -1.16 -23.07
CA ASP A 537 -15.10 0.03 -22.93
C ASP A 537 -15.17 0.52 -21.48
N ILE A 538 -14.72 -0.30 -20.51
CA ILE A 538 -14.75 0.05 -19.09
C ILE A 538 -13.36 0.53 -18.67
N GLU A 539 -13.28 1.75 -18.14
CA GLU A 539 -12.03 2.29 -17.61
C GLU A 539 -11.62 1.54 -16.34
N ILE A 540 -10.40 1.00 -16.35
CA ILE A 540 -9.77 0.45 -15.14
C ILE A 540 -8.87 1.53 -14.57
N THR A 541 -9.26 2.11 -13.43
CA THR A 541 -8.56 3.25 -12.82
C THR A 541 -8.82 3.32 -11.32
N TYR A 542 -7.94 4.04 -10.61
CA TYR A 542 -8.23 4.42 -9.23
C TYR A 542 -9.49 5.28 -9.12
N PRO A 543 -10.16 5.29 -7.96
CA PRO A 543 -11.27 6.19 -7.74
C PRO A 543 -10.89 7.64 -8.06
N LYS A 544 -11.72 8.29 -8.86
CA LYS A 544 -11.53 9.68 -9.29
C LYS A 544 -12.78 10.49 -8.99
N GLU A 545 -12.62 11.81 -8.89
CA GLU A 545 -13.71 12.78 -8.83
C GLU A 545 -13.94 13.38 -10.23
N ILE A 546 -15.18 13.43 -10.69
CA ILE A 546 -15.55 14.13 -11.92
C ILE A 546 -15.90 15.57 -11.57
N VAL A 547 -15.08 16.54 -11.95
CA VAL A 547 -15.21 17.95 -11.56
C VAL A 547 -16.04 18.78 -12.50
N GLN A 548 -16.09 18.44 -13.76
CA GLN A 548 -16.95 19.04 -14.79
C GLN A 548 -17.27 18.01 -15.86
N LYS A 549 -18.31 18.28 -16.65
CA LYS A 549 -18.91 17.35 -17.61
C LYS A 549 -17.94 16.48 -18.45
N ASN A 550 -16.64 16.79 -18.49
CA ASN A 550 -15.67 16.08 -19.33
C ASN A 550 -14.24 16.00 -18.76
N GLN A 551 -14.00 16.28 -17.48
CA GLN A 551 -12.64 16.17 -16.90
C GLN A 551 -12.67 15.40 -15.59
N ALA A 552 -12.06 14.21 -15.59
CA ALA A 552 -11.72 13.51 -14.37
C ALA A 552 -10.51 14.19 -13.72
N ILE A 553 -10.63 14.66 -12.48
CA ILE A 553 -9.50 15.17 -11.72
C ILE A 553 -8.97 14.05 -10.83
N GLU A 554 -7.68 13.82 -10.92
CA GLU A 554 -6.93 12.78 -10.22
C GLU A 554 -6.77 13.07 -8.73
N LYS A 555 -7.85 13.24 -8.01
CA LYS A 555 -7.79 13.35 -6.56
C LYS A 555 -8.57 12.20 -5.94
N GLY A 556 -7.99 11.00 -5.98
CA GLY A 556 -8.61 9.80 -5.43
C GLY A 556 -9.09 9.96 -3.97
N TYR A 557 -8.40 10.78 -3.15
CA TYR A 557 -8.85 11.07 -1.80
C TYR A 557 -10.22 11.79 -1.75
N GLN A 558 -10.55 12.59 -2.76
CA GLN A 558 -11.86 13.28 -2.85
C GLN A 558 -12.99 12.29 -3.04
N TRP A 559 -12.76 11.22 -3.78
CA TRP A 559 -13.73 10.15 -3.93
C TRP A 559 -14.09 9.54 -2.57
N PHE A 560 -13.09 9.21 -1.74
CA PHE A 560 -13.32 8.67 -0.39
C PHE A 560 -13.99 9.68 0.54
N VAL A 561 -13.64 10.95 0.45
CA VAL A 561 -14.34 12.02 1.19
C VAL A 561 -15.81 12.10 0.73
N GLY A 562 -16.07 12.03 -0.57
CA GLY A 562 -17.40 12.01 -1.15
C GLY A 562 -18.19 10.76 -0.74
N ASN A 563 -17.55 9.59 -0.72
CA ASN A 563 -18.14 8.32 -0.28
C ASN A 563 -18.71 8.39 1.14
N HIS A 564 -18.13 9.22 2.02
CA HIS A 564 -18.57 9.36 3.41
C HIS A 564 -19.40 10.63 3.68
N LYS A 565 -19.43 11.60 2.79
CA LYS A 565 -20.07 12.92 3.02
C LYS A 565 -21.23 13.24 2.09
N ASN A 566 -21.32 12.60 0.93
CA ASN A 566 -22.36 12.89 -0.05
C ASN A 566 -23.68 12.20 0.37
N PRO A 567 -24.84 12.88 0.44
CA PRO A 567 -26.13 12.22 0.71
C PRO A 567 -26.50 11.13 -0.29
N LYS A 568 -25.93 11.16 -1.50
CA LYS A 568 -26.05 10.06 -2.50
C LYS A 568 -24.97 8.99 -2.38
N ILE A 569 -23.89 9.25 -1.64
CA ILE A 569 -22.71 8.41 -1.46
C ILE A 569 -22.16 8.49 -0.01
N GLY A 570 -22.71 9.24 0.95
CA GLY A 570 -22.10 9.52 2.23
C GLY A 570 -23.06 9.71 3.43
N PHE A 571 -22.72 10.29 4.57
CA PHE A 571 -23.53 10.31 5.80
C PHE A 571 -24.90 10.98 5.61
N PRO A 572 -26.04 10.36 6.05
CA PRO A 572 -27.35 10.96 5.96
C PRO A 572 -27.40 12.23 6.80
N LYS A 573 -27.86 13.32 6.19
CA LYS A 573 -28.19 14.54 6.94
C LYS A 573 -29.46 14.36 7.76
N LYS A 574 -30.30 13.37 7.42
CA LYS A 574 -31.56 13.05 8.09
C LYS A 574 -31.75 11.52 8.16
N ARG A 575 -32.53 11.09 9.16
CA ARG A 575 -32.84 9.68 9.44
C ARG A 575 -33.47 8.90 8.28
N GLU A 576 -34.02 9.59 7.29
CA GLU A 576 -34.79 9.04 6.18
C GLU A 576 -33.92 8.73 4.94
N ASP A 577 -32.72 9.33 4.85
CA ASP A 577 -31.79 9.13 3.74
C ASP A 577 -30.78 8.03 4.09
N ALA A 578 -31.23 6.78 4.19
CA ALA A 578 -30.31 5.65 4.34
C ALA A 578 -29.50 5.49 3.04
N TYR A 579 -28.31 6.08 3.00
CA TYR A 579 -27.40 5.85 1.89
C TYR A 579 -26.42 4.73 2.20
N ILE A 580 -26.01 4.06 1.14
CA ILE A 580 -25.07 2.94 1.21
C ILE A 580 -23.69 3.49 0.84
N VAL A 581 -22.74 3.46 1.78
CA VAL A 581 -21.33 3.71 1.47
C VAL A 581 -20.85 2.64 0.50
N ALA A 582 -20.28 3.09 -0.61
CA ALA A 582 -19.71 2.18 -1.59
C ALA A 582 -18.47 1.51 -1.00
N ALA A 583 -18.46 0.19 -1.00
CA ALA A 583 -17.29 -0.64 -0.75
C ALA A 583 -16.75 -1.17 -2.08
N LEU A 584 -15.51 -1.65 -2.10
CA LEU A 584 -15.00 -2.36 -3.26
C LEU A 584 -15.89 -3.59 -3.52
N PRO A 585 -16.44 -3.78 -4.73
CA PRO A 585 -17.21 -4.98 -5.06
C PRO A 585 -16.36 -6.25 -4.93
N GLY A 586 -16.97 -7.41 -4.74
CA GLY A 586 -16.32 -8.71 -4.85
C GLY A 586 -15.91 -9.03 -6.29
N ILE A 587 -14.94 -9.92 -6.46
CA ILE A 587 -14.50 -10.35 -7.81
C ILE A 587 -15.66 -11.00 -8.58
N LEU A 588 -16.46 -11.81 -7.90
CA LEU A 588 -17.58 -12.57 -8.47
C LEU A 588 -18.90 -11.80 -8.44
N ASP A 589 -18.93 -10.57 -7.93
CA ASP A 589 -20.14 -9.76 -7.94
C ASP A 589 -20.64 -9.58 -9.36
N LYS A 590 -21.95 -9.53 -9.52
CA LYS A 590 -22.60 -9.33 -10.82
C LYS A 590 -22.21 -8.00 -11.47
N ASP A 591 -21.95 -6.99 -10.65
CA ASP A 591 -21.48 -5.67 -11.05
C ASP A 591 -20.24 -5.29 -10.25
N ILE A 592 -19.08 -5.42 -10.88
CA ILE A 592 -17.79 -5.07 -10.29
C ILE A 592 -17.39 -3.61 -10.49
N THR A 593 -18.25 -2.82 -11.14
CA THR A 593 -17.96 -1.41 -11.42
C THR A 593 -18.35 -0.51 -10.26
N MET A 594 -17.65 0.60 -10.13
CA MET A 594 -17.91 1.66 -9.16
C MET A 594 -18.28 2.96 -9.88
N LYS A 595 -19.05 3.82 -9.22
CA LYS A 595 -19.39 5.14 -9.77
C LYS A 595 -18.32 6.15 -9.41
N TYR A 596 -17.99 7.02 -10.37
CA TYR A 596 -17.22 8.22 -10.04
C TYR A 596 -18.01 9.09 -9.06
N SER A 597 -17.31 9.76 -8.13
CA SER A 597 -17.97 10.76 -7.32
C SER A 597 -18.24 12.03 -8.18
N GLU A 598 -19.49 12.44 -8.22
CA GLU A 598 -19.84 13.78 -8.69
C GLU A 598 -19.38 14.78 -7.64
N SER A 599 -18.49 15.69 -8.02
CA SER A 599 -17.80 16.52 -7.07
C SER A 599 -18.70 17.32 -6.14
N ALA A 600 -18.22 17.49 -4.92
CA ALA A 600 -18.65 18.50 -3.97
C ALA A 600 -18.57 19.96 -4.49
N TYR A 601 -18.32 20.18 -5.77
CA TYR A 601 -18.26 21.53 -6.37
C TYR A 601 -19.59 22.29 -6.27
N LYS A 602 -20.70 21.58 -6.18
CA LYS A 602 -22.01 22.20 -5.88
C LYS A 602 -22.12 22.70 -4.43
N ASP A 603 -21.39 22.07 -3.48
CA ASP A 603 -21.44 22.45 -2.07
C ASP A 603 -20.59 23.69 -1.74
N SER A 604 -19.58 24.02 -2.53
CA SER A 604 -18.77 25.23 -2.31
C SER A 604 -19.55 26.54 -2.56
N LYS A 605 -20.60 26.50 -3.37
CA LYS A 605 -21.52 27.64 -3.56
C LYS A 605 -22.53 27.80 -2.42
N TYR A 606 -22.85 26.72 -1.69
CA TYR A 606 -23.78 26.76 -0.56
C TYR A 606 -23.11 27.15 0.76
N ASN A 607 -21.81 26.83 0.93
CA ASN A 607 -21.07 27.15 2.16
C ASN A 607 -20.59 28.60 2.28
N ASN A 608 -20.75 29.42 1.23
CA ASN A 608 -20.43 30.86 1.29
C ASN A 608 -21.54 31.73 1.92
N LYS A 609 -22.66 31.13 2.35
CA LYS A 609 -23.72 31.89 3.03
C LYS A 609 -23.65 31.87 4.56
N ASP A 610 -22.90 30.91 5.13
CA ASP A 610 -22.68 30.86 6.58
C ASP A 610 -21.21 31.09 6.88
N GLY A 611 -20.85 32.35 7.16
CA GLY A 611 -19.50 32.90 7.28
C GLY A 611 -18.48 32.24 8.22
N LYS A 612 -18.33 30.92 8.21
CA LYS A 612 -17.24 30.17 8.85
C LYS A 612 -16.70 29.09 7.93
N GLY A 613 -16.15 29.52 6.79
CA GLY A 613 -15.51 28.62 5.83
C GLY A 613 -14.05 28.37 6.13
N ILE A 614 -13.66 27.11 6.16
CA ILE A 614 -12.26 26.68 6.07
C ILE A 614 -11.77 27.02 4.66
N ASN A 615 -10.94 28.07 4.57
CA ASN A 615 -10.30 28.51 3.32
C ASN A 615 -9.29 27.46 2.84
N MET A 616 -9.63 26.63 1.86
CA MET A 616 -8.66 25.88 1.07
C MET A 616 -8.08 26.79 -0.03
N GLN A 617 -6.79 27.00 0.00
CA GLN A 617 -6.08 27.77 -1.02
C GLN A 617 -6.16 27.08 -2.39
N ARG A 618 -6.69 27.80 -3.36
CA ARG A 618 -6.53 27.52 -4.80
C ARG A 618 -5.08 27.69 -5.20
N GLY A 619 -4.51 26.69 -5.86
CA GLY A 619 -3.32 26.88 -6.67
C GLY A 619 -3.64 27.84 -7.82
N SER A 620 -2.90 28.91 -7.92
CA SER A 620 -3.03 29.90 -8.98
C SER A 620 -2.68 29.26 -10.34
N ASN A 621 -3.66 29.20 -11.24
CA ASN A 621 -3.39 29.06 -12.67
C ASN A 621 -2.72 30.35 -13.16
N GLN A 622 -1.42 30.32 -13.36
CA GLN A 622 -0.77 31.34 -14.17
C GLN A 622 -1.19 31.15 -15.64
N LYS A 623 -2.04 32.04 -16.09
CA LYS A 623 -2.26 32.24 -17.52
C LYS A 623 -0.98 32.81 -18.12
N CYS A 624 -0.40 32.09 -19.08
CA CYS A 624 0.57 32.66 -20.01
C CYS A 624 -0.08 33.83 -20.75
N ARG A 625 0.33 35.04 -20.47
CA ARG A 625 0.11 36.19 -21.34
C ARG A 625 1.30 36.30 -22.28
N ASN A 626 1.03 36.17 -23.56
CA ASN A 626 1.92 36.59 -24.62
C ASN A 626 2.15 38.11 -24.47
N ASN A 627 3.42 38.50 -24.36
CA ASN A 627 3.83 39.86 -24.49
C ASN A 627 4.46 40.03 -25.87
N ASP A 628 3.70 40.58 -26.79
CA ASP A 628 4.24 41.26 -27.96
C ASP A 628 4.44 42.74 -27.64
N GLY A 629 5.59 43.19 -28.06
CA GLY A 629 6.30 44.41 -27.85
C GLY A 629 5.55 45.74 -27.87
N ASN A 630 6.00 46.66 -27.09
CA ASN A 630 6.47 47.95 -27.63
C ASN A 630 7.27 48.75 -26.59
N ARG A 631 8.47 49.15 -27.00
CA ARG A 631 9.34 50.10 -26.33
C ARG A 631 8.78 51.53 -26.40
N ARG A 632 8.91 52.30 -25.31
CA ARG A 632 9.49 53.66 -25.32
C ARG A 632 9.72 54.15 -23.87
N PRO A 633 10.76 54.97 -23.68
CA PRO A 633 11.32 55.32 -22.38
C PRO A 633 10.95 56.75 -21.96
N SER A 634 10.95 57.00 -20.67
CA SER A 634 11.43 58.29 -20.10
C SER A 634 11.03 58.45 -18.61
N GLY A 635 11.98 58.88 -17.81
CA GLY A 635 11.79 59.97 -16.90
C GLY A 635 12.10 59.70 -15.44
N LYS A 636 13.30 60.13 -15.03
CA LYS A 636 13.75 60.33 -13.63
C LYS A 636 12.78 61.15 -12.77
N LYS A 637 12.68 60.87 -11.48
CA LYS A 637 13.09 61.75 -10.36
C LYS A 637 12.70 61.18 -8.99
N HIS A 638 13.69 61.18 -8.13
CA HIS A 638 13.82 61.56 -6.72
C HIS A 638 12.53 61.70 -5.86
N TYR A 639 12.40 60.95 -4.80
CA TYR A 639 12.82 61.17 -3.41
C TYR A 639 12.78 59.86 -2.66
#